data_3214927bf752c28d792e7956661e0c34
#
_entry.id   3214927bf752c28d792e7956661e0c34
#
_cell.length_a   1.000
_cell.length_b   1.000
_cell.length_c   1.000
_cell.angle_alpha   90.00
_cell.angle_beta   90.00
_cell.angle_gamma   90.00
#
_symmetry.space_group_name_H-M   'P 1'
#
loop_
_entity.id
_entity.type
_entity.pdbx_description
1 polymer ?
#
loop_
_entity_poly.entity_id
_entity_poly.type
_entity_poly.pdbx_seq_one_letter_code
_entity_poly.pdbx_strand_id
1 'polypeptide(L)'
;MQRRRTKAGRKIPRARCKIRTVILICIVVILLVQIVSSQRERASRRRLRRPLKSTSQGISSASNDQEVAPSVTKLRRARPGNKRTSDNAVSGTSPKKDQDGHKIVCYYTNWSQYRVKIGKFTPEDILPDLCTHIIFAFGWLKKGKLSSFESNDETKDGKVGLYERILKLKKANPKLKTLLAIGGWSFGTQKFKDMSKTRYTRQTFIYSAIPFLRDRGFDGLDMDWEYPKGAEDKKNFVLLLKELREAFEAEAQEVKQPRLLLSAAVPVGPDNIKGGYDVPAVASYLDFINLMAYDFHGKWERETGHNAPLYSPSSDSQYQKQLNVDHAANLWVKLGAPKEKMIIGMPTYGRSFALSNVDKHGVHAPSSGGGKEGTYTKESGFLAYYEICEMLRNGATYYWDDEMKVPYLVHGDQWVGFDDEKSIRHKMNWIKENGFGGAMVWTVDMDDFTGTVCGGEVKYPLIGAMREELRGISRGKGAKDVDWAAVAGPEESEGELEEEVVEKPKPMKIAVSEVLKRARKPLTKKNKNIINKKVRQPQVFCYMTSWSQKRPGAGKFTPEDVNPALCTHVIYAFATLVDHKLAEAADTDPEMYERVIALRDKNPELKILLAIGGWAFGSMPFKELTGNVFRMNQFVYDAIDFLREYKFNGLDVDWEYPRGADDRAAYVNLLKELRVAFEGEAKSSEQPRLLLTAAVPASFEAIAAGYDVPEIAKYLDFINVMTYDFHGQWERTVGHNSPLFPLESATSYQKKLTVDYSAREWVKQGAPKEKLMIGMPTYGRSFELVNTTQFDIGAPASGGGKPGKYTSEAGFMSFYEICEFLHEDNVTLVWDNEQQVPFAYNNDQWVGFDDERSLKTKMAWLKEEGFGGIMIWSIDMDDFRGSCGGSKYPLINAMRQELEGYKVKLEYEGPYETSVSSGQYTTKDPNEITCDEQDGHISYHPDKSDCKMYYMCEGERKHHMPCPANLVFNPDQNVCDWPENVESCSQFTPAPPASR
;
A
#
# COMPACT_ATOMS: atom_id res chain seq x y z
N MET A 1 78.29 -0.09 -4.09
CA MET A 1 78.83 -0.88 -5.24
C MET A 1 77.72 -0.83 -6.33
N GLN A 2 78.01 -0.06 -7.36
CA GLN A 2 78.19 -0.35 -8.80
C GLN A 2 76.90 -0.95 -9.44
N ARG A 3 76.21 -0.11 -10.21
CA ARG A 3 76.15 -0.01 -11.70
C ARG A 3 75.50 -1.21 -12.38
N ARG A 4 74.43 -1.05 -13.18
CA ARG A 4 74.58 -0.55 -14.59
C ARG A 4 73.12 -0.26 -15.18
N ARG A 5 73.12 0.74 -16.03
CA ARG A 5 72.10 1.16 -17.00
C ARG A 5 71.88 0.11 -18.08
N THR A 6 70.67 0.01 -18.61
CA THR A 6 70.43 -0.07 -20.06
C THR A 6 69.16 0.56 -20.47
N LYS A 7 69.17 1.39 -21.51
CA LYS A 7 68.05 2.03 -22.20
C LYS A 7 67.40 1.02 -23.15
N ALA A 8 66.07 1.06 -23.28
CA ALA A 8 65.40 0.70 -24.51
C ALA A 8 64.10 1.47 -24.62
N GLY A 9 63.99 2.36 -25.61
CA GLY A 9 62.86 3.15 -25.96
C GLY A 9 61.77 2.29 -26.64
N ARG A 10 60.51 2.57 -26.37
CA ARG A 10 59.40 2.12 -27.21
C ARG A 10 58.43 3.27 -27.52
N LYS A 11 58.10 3.35 -28.78
CA LYS A 11 57.28 4.34 -29.49
C LYS A 11 55.84 4.31 -28.97
N ILE A 12 55.26 5.51 -28.81
CA ILE A 12 53.84 5.76 -28.59
C ILE A 12 53.11 5.76 -29.95
N PRO A 13 52.04 5.00 -30.15
CA PRO A 13 51.16 5.16 -31.30
C PRO A 13 50.15 6.26 -31.05
N ARG A 14 49.99 7.15 -32.01
CA ARG A 14 49.03 8.25 -32.05
C ARG A 14 47.57 7.74 -32.08
N ALA A 15 46.80 7.97 -30.99
CA ALA A 15 45.35 7.83 -30.95
C ALA A 15 44.71 9.23 -31.16
N ARG A 16 44.67 9.75 -32.36
CA ARG A 16 44.04 11.04 -32.71
C ARG A 16 42.91 10.94 -33.76
N CYS A 17 42.26 9.76 -33.94
CA CYS A 17 41.23 9.61 -34.97
C CYS A 17 39.84 9.18 -34.48
N LYS A 18 39.66 8.82 -33.19
CA LYS A 18 38.35 8.35 -32.67
C LYS A 18 37.48 9.43 -31.98
N ILE A 19 38.08 10.54 -31.54
CA ILE A 19 37.34 11.58 -30.80
C ILE A 19 36.46 12.44 -31.75
N ARG A 20 36.92 12.70 -32.96
CA ARG A 20 36.11 13.49 -33.92
C ARG A 20 34.83 12.76 -34.39
N THR A 21 34.89 11.45 -34.54
CA THR A 21 33.70 10.65 -34.95
C THR A 21 32.66 10.54 -33.85
N VAL A 22 33.07 10.42 -32.58
CA VAL A 22 32.14 10.39 -31.45
C VAL A 22 31.46 11.75 -31.26
N ILE A 23 32.19 12.84 -31.35
CA ILE A 23 31.61 14.20 -31.25
C ILE A 23 30.62 14.46 -32.42
N LEU A 24 30.92 14.00 -33.63
CA LEU A 24 29.99 14.14 -34.77
C LEU A 24 28.68 13.33 -34.56
N ILE A 25 28.77 12.13 -34.01
CA ILE A 25 27.60 11.29 -33.68
C ILE A 25 26.78 11.94 -32.58
N CYS A 26 27.39 12.47 -31.53
CA CYS A 26 26.67 13.17 -30.44
C CYS A 26 25.94 14.43 -30.97
N ILE A 27 26.58 15.21 -31.88
CA ILE A 27 25.93 16.39 -32.49
C ILE A 27 24.74 15.99 -33.37
N VAL A 28 24.87 14.89 -34.14
CA VAL A 28 23.77 14.38 -34.96
C VAL A 28 22.59 13.87 -34.11
N VAL A 29 22.88 13.19 -32.99
CA VAL A 29 21.83 12.73 -32.04
C VAL A 29 21.12 13.93 -31.38
N ILE A 30 21.84 14.95 -30.96
CA ILE A 30 21.25 16.17 -30.38
C ILE A 30 20.38 16.91 -31.40
N LEU A 31 20.81 17.01 -32.65
CA LEU A 31 20.02 17.62 -33.71
C LEU A 31 18.76 16.81 -34.05
N LEU A 32 18.84 15.48 -34.02
CA LEU A 32 17.66 14.61 -34.24
C LEU A 32 16.67 14.72 -33.08
N VAL A 33 17.11 14.82 -31.83
CA VAL A 33 16.23 15.03 -30.67
C VAL A 33 15.54 16.39 -30.77
N GLN A 34 16.23 17.45 -31.19
CA GLN A 34 15.61 18.77 -31.36
C GLN A 34 14.60 18.80 -32.52
N ILE A 35 14.82 18.03 -33.60
CA ILE A 35 13.86 17.91 -34.72
C ILE A 35 12.61 17.16 -34.27
N VAL A 36 12.74 16.09 -33.46
CA VAL A 36 11.62 15.34 -32.94
C VAL A 36 10.80 16.17 -31.93
N SER A 37 11.44 16.96 -31.07
CA SER A 37 10.78 17.87 -30.14
C SER A 37 10.00 18.96 -30.89
N SER A 38 10.57 19.57 -31.94
CA SER A 38 9.90 20.60 -32.73
C SER A 38 8.72 20.05 -33.56
N GLN A 39 8.75 18.77 -33.95
CA GLN A 39 7.61 18.12 -34.62
C GLN A 39 6.50 17.79 -33.62
N ARG A 40 6.79 17.43 -32.39
CA ARG A 40 5.78 17.25 -31.31
C ARG A 40 5.07 18.57 -30.97
N GLU A 41 5.78 19.68 -30.87
CA GLU A 41 5.16 21.01 -30.66
C GLU A 41 4.26 21.45 -31.82
N ARG A 42 4.64 21.16 -33.09
CA ARG A 42 3.81 21.49 -34.27
C ARG A 42 2.56 20.61 -34.36
N ALA A 43 2.61 19.38 -33.88
CA ALA A 43 1.46 18.49 -33.83
C ALA A 43 0.46 18.90 -32.73
N SER A 44 0.93 19.38 -31.59
CA SER A 44 0.13 19.93 -30.51
C SER A 44 -0.63 21.21 -30.91
N ARG A 45 0.04 22.12 -31.65
CA ARG A 45 -0.58 23.38 -32.11
C ARG A 45 -1.60 23.19 -33.27
N ARG A 46 -1.62 22.05 -33.96
CA ARG A 46 -2.62 21.75 -35.01
C ARG A 46 -3.94 21.19 -34.50
N ARG A 47 -4.03 20.73 -33.24
CA ARG A 47 -5.28 20.25 -32.61
C ARG A 47 -6.17 21.35 -32.02
N LEU A 48 -5.71 22.60 -31.95
CA LEU A 48 -6.43 23.73 -31.34
C LEU A 48 -7.04 24.72 -32.36
N ARG A 49 -7.13 24.38 -33.66
CA ARG A 49 -7.80 25.22 -34.62
C ARG A 49 -8.74 24.41 -35.54
N ARG A 50 -9.98 24.22 -35.09
CA ARG A 50 -11.14 24.03 -35.96
C ARG A 50 -12.18 25.08 -35.63
N PRO A 51 -12.67 25.88 -36.60
CA PRO A 51 -13.61 26.96 -36.33
C PRO A 51 -15.03 26.41 -36.26
N LEU A 52 -15.76 26.87 -35.22
CA LEU A 52 -17.21 26.76 -35.15
C LEU A 52 -17.84 27.76 -36.11
N LYS A 53 -18.68 27.29 -37.01
CA LYS A 53 -19.50 28.15 -37.88
C LYS A 53 -20.58 28.83 -37.08
N SER A 54 -20.56 30.14 -37.10
CA SER A 54 -21.62 31.04 -36.60
C SER A 54 -22.81 31.02 -37.59
N THR A 55 -24.03 30.88 -37.07
CA THR A 55 -25.24 31.42 -37.69
C THR A 55 -25.77 32.48 -36.77
N SER A 56 -25.70 33.68 -37.24
CA SER A 56 -26.30 34.86 -36.67
C SER A 56 -27.78 34.95 -37.04
N GLN A 57 -28.64 35.21 -36.04
CA GLN A 57 -29.78 36.11 -36.25
C GLN A 57 -30.03 36.88 -34.97
N GLY A 58 -29.99 38.20 -35.10
CA GLY A 58 -30.19 39.16 -34.04
C GLY A 58 -31.66 39.39 -33.70
N ILE A 59 -31.84 40.07 -32.58
CA ILE A 59 -32.72 41.26 -32.44
C ILE A 59 -32.62 41.75 -30.98
N SER A 60 -32.16 42.97 -30.90
CA SER A 60 -32.42 44.11 -30.00
C SER A 60 -33.10 43.98 -28.62
N SER A 61 -32.38 44.54 -27.64
CA SER A 61 -32.74 45.55 -26.63
C SER A 61 -33.99 45.39 -25.76
N ALA A 62 -33.79 45.41 -24.46
CA ALA A 62 -34.15 46.48 -23.55
C ALA A 62 -34.08 46.05 -22.05
N SER A 63 -33.61 46.97 -21.27
CA SER A 63 -33.55 47.04 -19.80
C SER A 63 -34.87 46.81 -19.09
N ASN A 64 -34.84 46.25 -17.88
CA ASN A 64 -35.25 46.92 -16.64
C ASN A 64 -35.20 45.99 -15.41
N ASP A 65 -34.76 46.60 -14.35
CA ASP A 65 -34.77 46.13 -12.95
C ASP A 65 -36.16 45.73 -12.44
N GLN A 66 -36.24 44.76 -11.56
CA GLN A 66 -36.87 44.88 -10.24
C GLN A 66 -36.83 43.57 -9.42
N GLU A 67 -36.47 43.73 -8.16
CA GLU A 67 -36.61 42.82 -7.05
C GLU A 67 -38.04 42.25 -6.93
N VAL A 68 -38.21 41.05 -6.43
CA VAL A 68 -39.14 40.63 -5.37
C VAL A 68 -38.85 39.21 -4.87
N ALA A 69 -38.70 39.06 -3.58
CA ALA A 69 -38.66 37.79 -2.83
C ALA A 69 -40.04 37.39 -2.29
N PRO A 70 -40.22 36.38 -1.45
CA PRO A 70 -40.72 35.03 -1.83
C PRO A 70 -42.11 34.73 -1.30
N SER A 71 -42.77 33.71 -1.79
CA SER A 71 -43.98 33.19 -1.15
C SER A 71 -44.03 31.68 -1.04
N VAL A 72 -44.30 31.24 0.17
CA VAL A 72 -44.49 29.88 0.67
C VAL A 72 -45.87 29.35 0.25
N THR A 73 -45.96 28.14 -0.27
CA THR A 73 -47.24 27.44 -0.38
C THR A 73 -47.18 26.00 0.15
N LYS A 74 -48.06 25.73 1.11
CA LYS A 74 -48.25 24.46 1.80
C LYS A 74 -48.89 23.41 0.94
N LEU A 75 -48.41 22.17 1.01
CA LEU A 75 -49.03 20.97 0.46
C LEU A 75 -49.89 20.25 1.49
N ARG A 76 -51.12 19.96 1.13
CA ARG A 76 -52.12 19.20 1.90
C ARG A 76 -51.93 17.68 1.70
N ARG A 77 -52.09 16.95 2.79
CA ARG A 77 -52.28 15.48 2.86
C ARG A 77 -53.62 15.04 2.29
N ALA A 78 -53.64 13.88 1.61
CA ALA A 78 -54.82 13.03 1.48
C ALA A 78 -54.44 11.55 1.61
N ARG A 79 -55.16 10.81 2.40
CA ARG A 79 -55.24 9.34 2.56
C ARG A 79 -56.69 8.90 2.31
N PRO A 80 -57.02 7.60 2.27
CA PRO A 80 -56.74 6.55 1.27
C PRO A 80 -58.10 5.93 0.78
N GLY A 81 -58.06 5.18 -0.32
CA GLY A 81 -59.20 4.40 -0.79
C GLY A 81 -58.78 3.00 -1.22
N ASN A 82 -59.30 2.00 -0.56
CA ASN A 82 -59.25 0.57 -0.81
C ASN A 82 -60.07 0.18 -2.03
N LYS A 83 -59.51 -0.65 -2.96
CA LYS A 83 -60.28 -1.66 -3.71
C LYS A 83 -59.38 -2.84 -4.10
N ARG A 84 -59.80 -4.04 -3.66
CA ARG A 84 -59.31 -5.36 -4.09
C ARG A 84 -59.73 -5.64 -5.53
N THR A 85 -58.83 -6.27 -6.32
CA THR A 85 -59.17 -7.41 -7.21
C THR A 85 -57.88 -8.09 -7.71
N SER A 86 -57.84 -9.41 -7.48
CA SER A 86 -57.33 -10.55 -8.26
C SER A 86 -55.93 -10.60 -8.80
N ASP A 87 -55.23 -11.56 -8.29
CA ASP A 87 -54.24 -12.50 -8.83
C ASP A 87 -53.73 -12.27 -10.24
N ASN A 88 -52.44 -11.95 -10.33
CA ASN A 88 -51.57 -12.49 -11.35
C ASN A 88 -50.15 -12.73 -10.80
N ALA A 89 -49.74 -13.98 -10.79
CA ALA A 89 -48.42 -14.45 -10.43
C ALA A 89 -47.37 -13.77 -11.34
N VAL A 90 -46.56 -12.90 -10.76
CA VAL A 90 -45.32 -12.46 -11.38
C VAL A 90 -44.22 -13.50 -11.07
N SER A 91 -43.94 -14.29 -12.08
CA SER A 91 -42.78 -15.17 -12.10
C SER A 91 -41.52 -14.38 -11.71
N GLY A 92 -40.86 -14.81 -10.61
CA GLY A 92 -39.54 -14.32 -10.25
C GLY A 92 -38.57 -14.57 -11.39
N THR A 93 -38.09 -13.50 -11.98
CA THR A 93 -36.91 -13.58 -12.86
C THR A 93 -35.71 -13.89 -11.98
N SER A 94 -35.26 -15.14 -12.03
CA SER A 94 -33.91 -15.55 -11.61
C SER A 94 -32.89 -14.58 -12.20
N PRO A 95 -31.81 -14.24 -11.50
CA PRO A 95 -30.75 -13.44 -12.08
C PRO A 95 -30.26 -14.15 -13.36
N LYS A 96 -30.13 -13.40 -14.45
CA LYS A 96 -29.61 -13.90 -15.71
C LYS A 96 -28.29 -14.61 -15.44
N LYS A 97 -28.20 -15.92 -15.72
CA LYS A 97 -26.94 -16.67 -15.75
C LYS A 97 -26.00 -15.89 -16.65
N ASP A 98 -24.82 -15.58 -16.13
CA ASP A 98 -23.70 -15.04 -16.92
C ASP A 98 -23.47 -15.93 -18.14
N GLN A 99 -23.49 -15.32 -19.33
CA GLN A 99 -23.38 -16.02 -20.61
C GLN A 99 -21.96 -16.55 -20.90
N ASP A 100 -21.03 -16.50 -19.96
CA ASP A 100 -19.62 -16.86 -20.20
C ASP A 100 -19.27 -18.34 -19.99
N GLY A 101 -20.17 -19.19 -19.52
CA GLY A 101 -19.92 -20.63 -19.34
C GLY A 101 -18.88 -20.94 -18.24
N HIS A 102 -18.50 -22.25 -18.11
CA HIS A 102 -17.52 -22.69 -17.13
C HIS A 102 -16.12 -22.10 -17.40
N LYS A 103 -15.38 -21.79 -16.33
CA LYS A 103 -13.99 -21.34 -16.42
C LYS A 103 -13.06 -22.54 -16.63
N ILE A 104 -11.99 -22.30 -17.40
CA ILE A 104 -10.81 -23.19 -17.48
C ILE A 104 -9.63 -22.31 -17.10
N VAL A 105 -9.09 -22.54 -15.91
CA VAL A 105 -8.02 -21.75 -15.29
C VAL A 105 -6.73 -22.56 -15.34
N CYS A 106 -5.73 -22.12 -16.10
CA CYS A 106 -4.50 -22.86 -16.30
C CYS A 106 -3.32 -22.14 -15.65
N TYR A 107 -2.57 -22.86 -14.79
CA TYR A 107 -1.31 -22.38 -14.28
C TYR A 107 -0.19 -22.63 -15.30
N TYR A 108 0.62 -21.59 -15.51
CA TYR A 108 1.88 -21.61 -16.25
C TYR A 108 3.03 -21.44 -15.27
N THR A 109 3.99 -22.38 -15.29
CA THR A 109 5.16 -22.33 -14.41
C THR A 109 6.37 -21.73 -15.13
N ASN A 110 6.99 -20.67 -14.57
CA ASN A 110 8.12 -20.00 -15.23
C ASN A 110 9.39 -20.88 -15.31
N TRP A 111 9.53 -21.88 -14.44
CA TRP A 111 10.65 -22.83 -14.48
C TRP A 111 10.53 -23.92 -15.54
N SER A 112 9.36 -24.09 -16.20
CA SER A 112 9.19 -25.05 -17.29
C SER A 112 10.12 -24.78 -18.48
N GLN A 113 10.56 -23.55 -18.65
CA GLN A 113 11.56 -23.14 -19.66
C GLN A 113 12.93 -23.82 -19.51
N TYR A 114 13.24 -24.35 -18.32
CA TYR A 114 14.53 -24.99 -18.03
C TYR A 114 14.53 -26.49 -18.19
N ARG A 115 13.37 -27.12 -18.44
CA ARG A 115 13.30 -28.55 -18.73
C ARG A 115 14.02 -28.85 -20.05
N VAL A 116 14.46 -30.07 -20.18
CA VAL A 116 15.24 -30.52 -21.34
C VAL A 116 14.34 -31.07 -22.47
N LYS A 117 14.82 -30.98 -23.71
CA LYS A 117 14.19 -31.56 -24.91
C LYS A 117 12.69 -31.21 -25.02
N ILE A 118 11.82 -32.22 -25.18
CA ILE A 118 10.37 -32.04 -25.33
C ILE A 118 9.68 -31.52 -24.06
N GLY A 119 10.32 -31.61 -22.88
CA GLY A 119 9.76 -31.06 -21.66
C GLY A 119 9.96 -29.55 -21.52
N LYS A 120 10.77 -28.92 -22.37
CA LYS A 120 10.97 -27.47 -22.36
C LYS A 120 9.71 -26.74 -22.86
N PHE A 121 9.18 -25.86 -22.02
CA PHE A 121 7.93 -25.16 -22.30
C PHE A 121 8.06 -23.66 -22.10
N THR A 122 7.46 -22.86 -22.96
CA THR A 122 7.52 -21.41 -22.94
C THR A 122 6.15 -20.81 -23.26
N PRO A 123 5.90 -19.51 -23.04
CA PRO A 123 4.61 -18.87 -23.37
C PRO A 123 4.14 -19.05 -24.80
N GLU A 124 5.07 -19.22 -25.75
CA GLU A 124 4.78 -19.42 -27.18
C GLU A 124 4.19 -20.79 -27.50
N ASP A 125 4.36 -21.78 -26.59
CA ASP A 125 3.77 -23.10 -26.76
C ASP A 125 2.28 -23.11 -26.39
N ILE A 126 1.78 -22.11 -25.66
CA ILE A 126 0.39 -22.01 -25.22
C ILE A 126 -0.52 -21.60 -26.37
N LEU A 127 -1.57 -22.39 -26.62
CA LEU A 127 -2.63 -22.02 -27.56
C LEU A 127 -3.49 -20.91 -26.92
N PRO A 128 -3.66 -19.73 -27.56
CA PRO A 128 -4.32 -18.59 -26.93
C PRO A 128 -5.77 -18.79 -26.50
N ASP A 129 -6.46 -19.76 -27.10
CA ASP A 129 -7.85 -20.11 -26.80
C ASP A 129 -7.99 -21.39 -25.94
N LEU A 130 -6.86 -21.95 -25.46
CA LEU A 130 -6.84 -23.17 -24.65
C LEU A 130 -7.58 -22.96 -23.32
N CYS A 131 -7.30 -21.87 -22.63
CA CYS A 131 -7.81 -21.54 -21.31
C CYS A 131 -8.62 -20.23 -21.33
N THR A 132 -9.51 -20.03 -20.36
CA THR A 132 -10.19 -18.74 -20.14
C THR A 132 -9.35 -17.79 -19.30
N HIS A 133 -8.55 -18.37 -18.40
CA HIS A 133 -7.64 -17.67 -17.50
C HIS A 133 -6.29 -18.38 -17.53
N ILE A 134 -5.21 -17.62 -17.55
CA ILE A 134 -3.85 -18.12 -17.33
C ILE A 134 -3.33 -17.46 -16.07
N ILE A 135 -2.82 -18.26 -15.14
CA ILE A 135 -2.17 -17.80 -13.93
C ILE A 135 -0.68 -18.06 -14.06
N PHE A 136 0.12 -17.03 -14.02
CA PHE A 136 1.58 -17.12 -14.05
C PHE A 136 2.13 -17.47 -12.67
N ALA A 137 2.77 -18.60 -12.52
CA ALA A 137 3.39 -19.07 -11.28
C ALA A 137 4.91 -18.98 -11.40
N PHE A 138 5.60 -18.18 -10.60
CA PHE A 138 5.12 -17.32 -9.55
C PHE A 138 5.81 -15.96 -9.57
N GLY A 139 5.16 -14.93 -9.03
CA GLY A 139 5.82 -13.74 -8.54
C GLY A 139 6.51 -13.99 -7.19
N TRP A 140 7.16 -12.98 -6.65
CA TRP A 140 7.93 -13.07 -5.40
C TRP A 140 7.65 -11.92 -4.45
N LEU A 141 8.15 -12.02 -3.22
CA LEU A 141 8.09 -10.96 -2.22
C LEU A 141 9.50 -10.45 -1.92
N LYS A 142 9.74 -9.15 -2.15
CA LYS A 142 11.00 -8.50 -1.82
C LYS A 142 10.73 -7.30 -0.91
N LYS A 143 11.27 -7.32 0.31
CA LYS A 143 11.03 -6.27 1.33
C LYS A 143 9.55 -5.99 1.56
N GLY A 144 8.70 -7.01 1.61
CA GLY A 144 7.26 -6.87 1.79
C GLY A 144 6.47 -6.45 0.55
N LYS A 145 7.12 -6.21 -0.60
CA LYS A 145 6.50 -5.75 -1.86
C LYS A 145 6.47 -6.85 -2.89
N LEU A 146 5.44 -6.83 -3.77
CA LEU A 146 5.37 -7.73 -4.92
C LEU A 146 6.53 -7.45 -5.89
N SER A 147 7.17 -8.49 -6.35
CA SER A 147 8.29 -8.44 -7.30
C SER A 147 8.29 -9.65 -8.23
N SER A 148 9.04 -9.59 -9.31
CA SER A 148 9.37 -10.77 -10.13
C SER A 148 10.22 -11.77 -9.34
N PHE A 149 10.04 -13.05 -9.61
CA PHE A 149 10.87 -14.13 -9.04
C PHE A 149 12.22 -14.20 -9.76
N GLU A 150 12.21 -14.29 -11.07
CA GLU A 150 13.40 -14.37 -11.90
C GLU A 150 13.65 -13.08 -12.70
N SER A 151 14.92 -12.82 -13.01
CA SER A 151 15.31 -11.63 -13.77
C SER A 151 14.80 -11.64 -15.21
N ASN A 152 14.54 -12.82 -15.78
CA ASN A 152 14.01 -13.00 -17.14
C ASN A 152 12.46 -13.00 -17.18
N ASP A 153 11.79 -12.88 -16.06
CA ASP A 153 10.35 -12.55 -16.03
C ASP A 153 10.11 -11.15 -16.60
N GLU A 154 11.06 -10.24 -16.38
CA GLU A 154 10.99 -8.84 -16.79
C GLU A 154 11.64 -8.59 -18.17
N THR A 155 11.05 -7.67 -18.94
CA THR A 155 11.66 -7.14 -20.17
C THR A 155 12.77 -6.17 -19.79
N LYS A 156 14.03 -6.55 -20.06
CA LYS A 156 15.21 -5.79 -19.67
C LYS A 156 16.33 -5.94 -20.68
N ASP A 157 17.14 -4.89 -20.88
CA ASP A 157 18.32 -4.89 -21.74
C ASP A 157 18.03 -5.36 -23.18
N GLY A 158 16.86 -4.97 -23.72
CA GLY A 158 16.41 -5.35 -25.08
C GLY A 158 15.91 -6.80 -25.21
N LYS A 159 15.86 -7.57 -24.11
CA LYS A 159 15.30 -8.93 -24.08
C LYS A 159 13.88 -8.90 -23.54
N VAL A 160 12.95 -9.48 -24.28
CA VAL A 160 11.53 -9.58 -23.88
C VAL A 160 11.37 -10.63 -22.79
N GLY A 161 10.85 -10.21 -21.62
CA GLY A 161 10.63 -11.06 -20.46
C GLY A 161 9.40 -11.96 -20.60
N LEU A 162 9.29 -12.95 -19.67
CA LEU A 162 8.20 -13.93 -19.68
C LEU A 162 6.84 -13.27 -19.47
N TYR A 163 6.73 -12.23 -18.62
CA TYR A 163 5.48 -11.49 -18.43
C TYR A 163 4.94 -10.91 -19.75
N GLU A 164 5.78 -10.19 -20.50
CA GLU A 164 5.36 -9.63 -21.78
C GLU A 164 5.03 -10.73 -22.81
N ARG A 165 5.76 -11.84 -22.79
CA ARG A 165 5.55 -12.95 -23.72
C ARG A 165 4.19 -13.63 -23.48
N ILE A 166 3.81 -13.89 -22.21
CA ILE A 166 2.50 -14.49 -21.90
C ILE A 166 1.35 -13.54 -22.20
N LEU A 167 1.54 -12.23 -21.98
CA LEU A 167 0.53 -11.22 -22.28
C LEU A 167 0.30 -11.01 -23.78
N LYS A 168 1.25 -11.42 -24.64
CA LYS A 168 1.03 -11.44 -26.11
C LYS A 168 -0.09 -12.35 -26.54
N LEU A 169 -0.42 -13.38 -25.76
CA LEU A 169 -1.55 -14.26 -26.03
C LEU A 169 -2.89 -13.50 -26.06
N LYS A 170 -3.03 -12.42 -25.29
CA LYS A 170 -4.22 -11.55 -25.31
C LYS A 170 -4.43 -10.83 -26.65
N LYS A 171 -3.38 -10.69 -27.49
CA LYS A 171 -3.52 -10.14 -28.84
C LYS A 171 -4.28 -11.08 -29.77
N ALA A 172 -4.07 -12.38 -29.60
CA ALA A 172 -4.78 -13.42 -30.36
C ALA A 172 -6.16 -13.72 -29.73
N ASN A 173 -6.25 -13.69 -28.40
CA ASN A 173 -7.50 -13.88 -27.67
C ASN A 173 -7.76 -12.73 -26.68
N PRO A 174 -8.46 -11.65 -27.07
CA PRO A 174 -8.76 -10.51 -26.19
C PRO A 174 -9.65 -10.84 -24.99
N LYS A 175 -10.30 -12.00 -24.96
CA LYS A 175 -11.12 -12.46 -23.82
C LYS A 175 -10.30 -13.16 -22.75
N LEU A 176 -9.07 -13.58 -23.07
CA LEU A 176 -8.17 -14.24 -22.14
C LEU A 176 -7.85 -13.33 -20.96
N LYS A 177 -8.00 -13.86 -19.75
CA LYS A 177 -7.57 -13.21 -18.51
C LYS A 177 -6.23 -13.76 -18.06
N THR A 178 -5.36 -12.88 -17.59
CA THR A 178 -4.04 -13.25 -17.09
C THR A 178 -3.86 -12.75 -15.68
N LEU A 179 -3.54 -13.63 -14.73
CA LEU A 179 -3.26 -13.30 -13.35
C LEU A 179 -1.81 -13.64 -13.00
N LEU A 180 -1.25 -12.97 -12.01
CA LEU A 180 0.03 -13.34 -11.41
C LEU A 180 -0.24 -14.03 -10.08
N ALA A 181 0.31 -15.23 -9.86
CA ALA A 181 0.25 -15.89 -8.56
C ALA A 181 1.43 -15.49 -7.68
N ILE A 182 1.18 -15.36 -6.39
CA ILE A 182 2.22 -15.25 -5.37
C ILE A 182 2.04 -16.36 -4.33
N GLY A 183 3.13 -17.07 -4.04
CA GLY A 183 3.08 -18.16 -3.08
C GLY A 183 3.66 -19.46 -3.62
N GLY A 184 2.90 -20.56 -3.43
CA GLY A 184 3.30 -21.91 -3.73
C GLY A 184 4.13 -22.57 -2.64
N TRP A 185 4.29 -23.89 -2.74
CA TRP A 185 4.95 -24.72 -1.72
C TRP A 185 6.35 -24.20 -1.33
N SER A 186 7.19 -23.88 -2.33
CA SER A 186 8.57 -23.42 -2.10
C SER A 186 8.68 -22.02 -1.53
N PHE A 187 7.63 -21.19 -1.66
CA PHE A 187 7.60 -19.84 -1.08
C PHE A 187 7.56 -19.90 0.44
N GLY A 188 6.86 -20.84 0.99
CA GLY A 188 6.75 -21.12 2.41
C GLY A 188 5.81 -20.17 3.16
N THR A 189 5.25 -20.67 4.24
CA THR A 189 4.21 -19.97 5.01
C THR A 189 4.73 -18.72 5.77
N GLN A 190 6.03 -18.69 6.14
CA GLN A 190 6.57 -17.59 6.97
C GLN A 190 6.49 -16.22 6.28
N LYS A 191 6.76 -16.14 4.98
CA LYS A 191 6.65 -14.88 4.23
C LYS A 191 5.22 -14.33 4.22
N PHE A 192 4.22 -15.21 4.09
CA PHE A 192 2.82 -14.82 4.19
C PHE A 192 2.45 -14.33 5.59
N LYS A 193 2.93 -15.00 6.65
CA LYS A 193 2.74 -14.56 8.04
C LYS A 193 3.30 -13.16 8.24
N ASP A 194 4.54 -12.92 7.82
CA ASP A 194 5.20 -11.63 7.98
C ASP A 194 4.47 -10.53 7.17
N MET A 195 4.02 -10.83 5.95
CA MET A 195 3.28 -9.92 5.10
C MET A 195 1.87 -9.61 5.65
N SER A 196 1.17 -10.60 6.19
CA SER A 196 -0.24 -10.46 6.61
C SER A 196 -0.42 -9.97 8.05
N LYS A 197 0.63 -9.99 8.87
CA LYS A 197 0.60 -9.83 10.33
C LYS A 197 0.03 -8.49 10.81
N THR A 198 0.41 -7.40 10.18
CA THR A 198 -0.02 -6.05 10.59
C THR A 198 -0.67 -5.32 9.41
N ARG A 199 -1.49 -4.30 9.71
CA ARG A 199 -2.06 -3.44 8.67
C ARG A 199 -0.95 -2.85 7.79
N TYR A 200 0.12 -2.35 8.39
CA TYR A 200 1.24 -1.78 7.64
C TYR A 200 1.85 -2.76 6.64
N THR A 201 2.17 -4.00 7.05
CA THR A 201 2.77 -5.00 6.16
C THR A 201 1.83 -5.45 5.05
N ARG A 202 0.52 -5.57 5.32
CA ARG A 202 -0.49 -5.87 4.30
C ARG A 202 -0.63 -4.73 3.29
N GLN A 203 -0.73 -3.48 3.77
CA GLN A 203 -0.87 -2.30 2.90
C GLN A 203 0.38 -2.06 2.05
N THR A 204 1.58 -2.26 2.61
CA THR A 204 2.85 -2.22 1.85
C THR A 204 2.83 -3.21 0.68
N PHE A 205 2.33 -4.43 0.89
CA PHE A 205 2.14 -5.40 -0.18
C PHE A 205 1.09 -4.93 -1.20
N ILE A 206 -0.09 -4.55 -0.75
CA ILE A 206 -1.25 -4.19 -1.57
C ILE A 206 -0.92 -3.01 -2.50
N TYR A 207 -0.39 -1.91 -1.96
CA TYR A 207 -0.09 -0.71 -2.75
C TYR A 207 1.16 -0.86 -3.63
N SER A 208 1.99 -1.88 -3.41
CA SER A 208 3.02 -2.29 -4.35
C SER A 208 2.49 -3.22 -5.45
N ALA A 209 1.51 -4.08 -5.12
CA ALA A 209 0.98 -5.07 -6.05
C ALA A 209 0.15 -4.43 -7.17
N ILE A 210 -0.66 -3.43 -6.86
CA ILE A 210 -1.54 -2.79 -7.84
C ILE A 210 -0.75 -2.18 -9.02
N PRO A 211 0.21 -1.26 -8.83
CA PRO A 211 1.00 -0.74 -9.93
C PRO A 211 1.83 -1.84 -10.60
N PHE A 212 2.38 -2.81 -9.85
CA PHE A 212 3.12 -3.92 -10.43
C PHE A 212 2.29 -4.70 -11.47
N LEU A 213 1.03 -5.02 -11.14
CA LEU A 213 0.12 -5.74 -12.01
C LEU A 213 -0.31 -4.90 -13.21
N ARG A 214 -0.66 -3.62 -12.98
CA ARG A 214 -1.13 -2.70 -14.03
C ARG A 214 -0.04 -2.37 -15.05
N ASP A 215 1.15 -2.05 -14.61
CA ASP A 215 2.28 -1.70 -15.48
C ASP A 215 2.65 -2.86 -16.43
N ARG A 216 2.48 -4.09 -15.95
CA ARG A 216 2.74 -5.29 -16.73
C ARG A 216 1.53 -5.80 -17.51
N GLY A 217 0.33 -5.27 -17.25
CA GLY A 217 -0.91 -5.59 -17.95
C GLY A 217 -1.59 -6.89 -17.52
N PHE A 218 -1.35 -7.37 -16.29
CA PHE A 218 -2.11 -8.46 -15.69
C PHE A 218 -3.53 -8.03 -15.35
N ASP A 219 -4.48 -8.96 -15.43
CA ASP A 219 -5.89 -8.73 -15.07
C ASP A 219 -6.18 -8.98 -13.60
N GLY A 220 -5.23 -9.50 -12.82
CA GLY A 220 -5.45 -9.79 -11.40
C GLY A 220 -4.30 -10.48 -10.69
N LEU A 221 -4.57 -10.86 -9.44
CA LEU A 221 -3.66 -11.52 -8.51
C LEU A 221 -4.28 -12.82 -8.02
N ASP A 222 -3.45 -13.87 -7.90
CA ASP A 222 -3.80 -15.15 -7.29
C ASP A 222 -2.97 -15.35 -6.01
N MET A 223 -3.64 -15.73 -4.91
CA MET A 223 -3.02 -15.88 -3.59
C MET A 223 -2.86 -17.36 -3.27
N ASP A 224 -1.64 -17.88 -3.33
CA ASP A 224 -1.33 -19.28 -3.08
C ASP A 224 -0.55 -19.48 -1.77
N TRP A 225 -1.24 -19.27 -0.66
CA TRP A 225 -0.66 -19.50 0.67
C TRP A 225 -0.77 -20.95 1.12
N GLU A 226 0.32 -21.69 1.10
CA GLU A 226 0.41 -23.07 1.53
C GLU A 226 1.05 -23.22 2.92
N TYR A 227 0.34 -23.28 4.04
CA TYR A 227 -1.06 -22.95 4.28
C TYR A 227 -1.19 -22.09 5.54
N PRO A 228 -2.20 -21.21 5.66
CA PRO A 228 -2.49 -20.55 6.92
C PRO A 228 -2.87 -21.58 7.99
N LYS A 229 -2.40 -21.38 9.24
CA LYS A 229 -2.64 -22.31 10.37
C LYS A 229 -2.93 -21.59 11.67
N GLY A 230 -4.02 -21.99 12.32
CA GLY A 230 -4.46 -21.41 13.58
C GLY A 230 -5.26 -20.12 13.42
N ALA A 231 -5.76 -19.59 14.54
CA ALA A 231 -6.71 -18.48 14.55
C ALA A 231 -6.09 -17.18 14.00
N GLU A 232 -4.82 -16.92 14.28
CA GLU A 232 -4.12 -15.71 13.83
C GLU A 232 -3.95 -15.69 12.30
N ASP A 233 -3.39 -16.76 11.71
CA ASP A 233 -3.21 -16.82 10.24
C ASP A 233 -4.56 -16.79 9.53
N LYS A 234 -5.58 -17.48 10.07
CA LYS A 234 -6.96 -17.47 9.56
C LYS A 234 -7.51 -16.05 9.49
N LYS A 235 -7.42 -15.28 10.59
CA LYS A 235 -7.84 -13.88 10.67
C LYS A 235 -7.04 -13.01 9.70
N ASN A 236 -5.73 -13.13 9.70
CA ASN A 236 -4.84 -12.32 8.88
C ASN A 236 -5.04 -12.56 7.38
N PHE A 237 -5.35 -13.80 6.97
CA PHE A 237 -5.67 -14.10 5.58
C PHE A 237 -6.98 -13.44 5.13
N VAL A 238 -8.02 -13.48 5.95
CA VAL A 238 -9.28 -12.76 5.69
C VAL A 238 -9.05 -11.26 5.56
N LEU A 239 -8.28 -10.65 6.47
CA LEU A 239 -7.96 -9.22 6.43
C LEU A 239 -7.18 -8.86 5.16
N LEU A 240 -6.20 -9.69 4.77
CA LEU A 240 -5.43 -9.46 3.55
C LEU A 240 -6.33 -9.50 2.30
N LEU A 241 -7.21 -10.49 2.17
CA LEU A 241 -8.13 -10.59 1.04
C LEU A 241 -9.16 -9.46 1.02
N LYS A 242 -9.68 -9.06 2.19
CA LYS A 242 -10.58 -7.92 2.34
C LYS A 242 -9.91 -6.64 1.83
N GLU A 243 -8.75 -6.31 2.38
CA GLU A 243 -8.03 -5.08 2.06
C GLU A 243 -7.56 -5.06 0.59
N LEU A 244 -7.15 -6.21 0.00
CA LEU A 244 -6.89 -6.33 -1.44
C LEU A 244 -8.14 -6.03 -2.27
N ARG A 245 -9.28 -6.60 -1.91
CA ARG A 245 -10.55 -6.37 -2.61
C ARG A 245 -10.95 -4.89 -2.58
N GLU A 246 -10.91 -4.27 -1.41
CA GLU A 246 -11.26 -2.86 -1.21
C GLU A 246 -10.32 -1.94 -2.02
N ALA A 247 -9.01 -2.21 -2.00
CA ALA A 247 -8.03 -1.45 -2.77
C ALA A 247 -8.22 -1.61 -4.29
N PHE A 248 -8.50 -2.83 -4.78
CA PHE A 248 -8.78 -3.08 -6.19
C PHE A 248 -10.06 -2.40 -6.67
N GLU A 249 -11.10 -2.31 -5.83
CA GLU A 249 -12.33 -1.60 -6.13
C GLU A 249 -12.13 -0.09 -6.18
N ALA A 250 -11.39 0.46 -5.20
CA ALA A 250 -11.08 1.89 -5.16
C ALA A 250 -10.19 2.31 -6.33
N GLU A 251 -9.18 1.50 -6.67
CA GLU A 251 -8.32 1.73 -7.83
C GLU A 251 -9.11 1.70 -9.14
N ALA A 252 -9.96 0.70 -9.34
CA ALA A 252 -10.76 0.58 -10.57
C ALA A 252 -11.67 1.78 -10.80
N GLN A 253 -12.25 2.35 -9.74
CA GLN A 253 -13.04 3.59 -9.80
C GLN A 253 -12.17 4.78 -10.21
N GLU A 254 -10.95 4.84 -9.68
CA GLU A 254 -9.99 5.90 -9.97
C GLU A 254 -9.52 5.90 -11.42
N VAL A 255 -8.95 4.76 -11.86
CA VAL A 255 -8.38 4.65 -13.22
C VAL A 255 -9.42 4.40 -14.29
N LYS A 256 -10.70 4.20 -13.91
CA LYS A 256 -11.83 3.90 -14.81
C LYS A 256 -11.57 2.69 -15.71
N GLN A 257 -10.93 1.68 -15.14
CA GLN A 257 -10.64 0.41 -15.77
C GLN A 257 -11.38 -0.74 -15.05
N PRO A 258 -11.54 -1.90 -15.69
CA PRO A 258 -12.05 -3.08 -15.00
C PRO A 258 -11.22 -3.39 -13.76
N ARG A 259 -11.92 -3.70 -12.65
CA ARG A 259 -11.25 -4.08 -11.40
C ARG A 259 -10.35 -5.28 -11.61
N LEU A 260 -9.18 -5.28 -10.97
CA LEU A 260 -8.29 -6.45 -10.92
C LEU A 260 -9.02 -7.64 -10.28
N LEU A 261 -8.86 -8.81 -10.87
CA LEU A 261 -9.40 -10.06 -10.33
C LEU A 261 -8.59 -10.49 -9.10
N LEU A 262 -9.26 -11.13 -8.15
CA LEU A 262 -8.64 -11.70 -6.96
C LEU A 262 -9.07 -13.15 -6.82
N SER A 263 -8.12 -14.09 -6.89
CA SER A 263 -8.35 -15.52 -6.67
C SER A 263 -7.39 -16.08 -5.62
N ALA A 264 -7.62 -17.29 -5.19
CA ALA A 264 -6.70 -18.00 -4.31
C ALA A 264 -6.69 -19.50 -4.63
N ALA A 265 -5.51 -20.12 -4.56
CA ALA A 265 -5.35 -21.56 -4.48
C ALA A 265 -5.56 -22.02 -3.03
N VAL A 266 -6.33 -23.10 -2.85
CA VAL A 266 -6.76 -23.56 -1.53
C VAL A 266 -6.65 -25.09 -1.38
N PRO A 267 -6.40 -25.59 -0.13
CA PRO A 267 -6.16 -27.00 0.13
C PRO A 267 -7.41 -27.88 0.06
N VAL A 268 -7.17 -29.20 -0.07
CA VAL A 268 -8.18 -30.27 0.04
C VAL A 268 -8.21 -30.93 1.42
N GLY A 269 -7.12 -30.88 2.17
CA GLY A 269 -7.02 -31.53 3.48
C GLY A 269 -7.97 -30.93 4.52
N PRO A 270 -8.88 -31.74 5.15
CA PRO A 270 -9.89 -31.26 6.09
C PRO A 270 -9.31 -30.46 7.26
N ASP A 271 -8.15 -30.84 7.76
CA ASP A 271 -7.48 -30.17 8.89
C ASP A 271 -6.92 -28.80 8.47
N ASN A 272 -6.35 -28.68 7.27
CA ASN A 272 -5.89 -27.41 6.73
C ASN A 272 -7.08 -26.46 6.50
N ILE A 273 -8.19 -26.96 5.94
CA ILE A 273 -9.39 -26.14 5.68
C ILE A 273 -9.96 -25.59 6.99
N LYS A 274 -10.27 -26.47 7.95
CA LYS A 274 -10.87 -26.10 9.24
C LYS A 274 -9.93 -25.23 10.08
N GLY A 275 -8.64 -25.54 10.08
CA GLY A 275 -7.63 -24.88 10.87
C GLY A 275 -7.17 -23.52 10.32
N GLY A 276 -7.21 -23.33 8.99
CA GLY A 276 -6.61 -22.16 8.33
C GLY A 276 -7.57 -21.19 7.62
N TYR A 277 -8.84 -21.59 7.38
CA TYR A 277 -9.74 -20.79 6.54
C TYR A 277 -11.05 -20.45 7.25
N ASP A 278 -11.45 -19.22 7.16
CA ASP A 278 -12.84 -18.75 7.35
C ASP A 278 -13.48 -18.78 5.96
N VAL A 279 -14.10 -19.90 5.62
CA VAL A 279 -14.55 -20.17 4.25
C VAL A 279 -15.58 -19.15 3.75
N PRO A 280 -16.63 -18.75 4.51
CA PRO A 280 -17.56 -17.73 4.06
C PRO A 280 -16.90 -16.38 3.83
N ALA A 281 -16.04 -15.93 4.76
CA ALA A 281 -15.34 -14.66 4.63
C ALA A 281 -14.37 -14.65 3.45
N VAL A 282 -13.53 -15.68 3.30
CA VAL A 282 -12.61 -15.82 2.16
C VAL A 282 -13.38 -15.83 0.84
N ALA A 283 -14.45 -16.60 0.73
CA ALA A 283 -15.26 -16.69 -0.47
C ALA A 283 -15.96 -15.37 -0.84
N SER A 284 -16.26 -14.49 0.14
CA SER A 284 -16.87 -13.20 -0.12
C SER A 284 -15.97 -12.24 -0.89
N TYR A 285 -14.67 -12.29 -0.64
CA TYR A 285 -13.68 -11.37 -1.25
C TYR A 285 -13.08 -11.89 -2.56
N LEU A 286 -13.09 -13.21 -2.81
CA LEU A 286 -12.53 -13.81 -4.02
C LEU A 286 -13.53 -13.79 -5.19
N ASP A 287 -13.01 -13.64 -6.41
CA ASP A 287 -13.79 -13.79 -7.64
C ASP A 287 -14.02 -15.26 -7.96
N PHE A 288 -13.01 -16.09 -7.72
CA PHE A 288 -13.08 -17.55 -7.80
C PHE A 288 -12.02 -18.19 -6.90
N ILE A 289 -12.21 -19.47 -6.59
CA ILE A 289 -11.43 -20.25 -5.64
C ILE A 289 -10.87 -21.48 -6.36
N ASN A 290 -9.56 -21.57 -6.51
CA ASN A 290 -8.87 -22.68 -7.15
C ASN A 290 -8.65 -23.79 -6.11
N LEU A 291 -9.46 -24.83 -6.11
CA LEU A 291 -9.32 -25.97 -5.22
C LEU A 291 -8.22 -26.91 -5.76
N MET A 292 -7.13 -27.08 -5.04
CA MET A 292 -6.02 -27.96 -5.40
C MET A 292 -6.39 -29.43 -5.18
N ALA A 293 -7.35 -29.95 -5.97
CA ALA A 293 -7.94 -31.29 -5.84
C ALA A 293 -7.05 -32.36 -6.47
N TYR A 294 -5.82 -32.40 -6.04
CA TYR A 294 -4.77 -33.35 -6.41
C TYR A 294 -3.79 -33.50 -5.25
N ASP A 295 -2.76 -34.34 -5.42
CA ASP A 295 -1.79 -34.69 -4.38
C ASP A 295 -2.44 -35.31 -3.13
N PHE A 296 -3.52 -36.05 -3.33
CA PHE A 296 -4.17 -36.76 -2.25
C PHE A 296 -3.26 -37.86 -1.71
N HIS A 297 -2.48 -38.54 -2.58
CA HIS A 297 -1.50 -39.53 -2.25
C HIS A 297 -0.16 -39.30 -2.98
N GLY A 298 0.96 -39.79 -2.43
CA GLY A 298 2.26 -39.57 -3.02
C GLY A 298 3.41 -40.24 -2.27
N LYS A 299 4.65 -39.99 -2.70
CA LYS A 299 5.90 -40.58 -2.18
C LYS A 299 6.11 -40.47 -0.66
N TRP A 300 5.32 -39.73 0.05
CA TRP A 300 5.34 -39.65 1.52
C TRP A 300 4.64 -40.83 2.21
N GLU A 301 3.93 -41.66 1.45
CA GLU A 301 3.20 -42.80 1.94
C GLU A 301 3.96 -44.13 1.68
N ARG A 302 3.57 -45.19 2.37
CA ARG A 302 4.16 -46.53 2.24
C ARG A 302 3.26 -47.50 1.50
N GLU A 303 2.22 -47.01 0.89
CA GLU A 303 1.30 -47.74 0.05
C GLU A 303 0.93 -46.88 -1.19
N THR A 304 0.51 -47.55 -2.26
CA THR A 304 0.06 -46.86 -3.46
C THR A 304 -1.27 -46.20 -3.24
N GLY A 305 -1.44 -44.99 -3.80
CA GLY A 305 -2.68 -44.22 -3.77
C GLY A 305 -2.76 -43.30 -4.97
N HIS A 306 -3.95 -43.03 -5.45
CA HIS A 306 -4.15 -42.24 -6.66
C HIS A 306 -3.95 -40.72 -6.42
N ASN A 307 -3.32 -40.06 -7.37
CA ASN A 307 -3.04 -38.63 -7.34
C ASN A 307 -4.30 -37.77 -7.11
N ALA A 308 -5.38 -38.04 -7.86
CA ALA A 308 -6.61 -37.25 -7.85
C ALA A 308 -7.85 -38.14 -8.11
N PRO A 309 -8.22 -39.06 -7.21
CA PRO A 309 -9.38 -39.93 -7.42
C PRO A 309 -10.67 -39.10 -7.34
N LEU A 310 -11.65 -39.36 -8.23
CA LEU A 310 -12.94 -38.67 -8.17
C LEU A 310 -13.73 -39.08 -6.92
N TYR A 311 -13.75 -40.33 -6.61
CA TYR A 311 -14.38 -40.93 -5.44
C TYR A 311 -13.38 -41.83 -4.68
N SER A 312 -13.70 -42.19 -3.45
CA SER A 312 -12.91 -43.17 -2.70
C SER A 312 -13.30 -44.63 -3.05
N PRO A 313 -12.36 -45.54 -3.13
CA PRO A 313 -12.67 -46.98 -3.26
C PRO A 313 -13.26 -47.51 -1.96
N SER A 314 -13.99 -48.62 -2.08
CA SER A 314 -14.63 -49.29 -0.94
C SER A 314 -13.62 -49.78 0.11
N SER A 315 -12.38 -50.07 -0.30
CA SER A 315 -11.26 -50.53 0.54
C SER A 315 -10.72 -49.45 1.48
N ASP A 316 -11.02 -48.19 1.26
CA ASP A 316 -10.50 -47.05 2.04
C ASP A 316 -10.95 -47.07 3.50
N SER A 317 -10.01 -46.73 4.40
CA SER A 317 -10.30 -46.43 5.80
C SER A 317 -11.17 -45.16 5.94
N GLN A 318 -11.75 -44.94 7.14
CA GLN A 318 -12.59 -43.77 7.41
C GLN A 318 -11.89 -42.45 7.10
N TYR A 319 -10.57 -42.36 7.27
CA TYR A 319 -9.79 -41.19 6.97
C TYR A 319 -9.55 -41.05 5.46
N GLN A 320 -9.12 -42.09 4.81
CA GLN A 320 -8.84 -42.15 3.36
C GLN A 320 -10.09 -41.82 2.53
N LYS A 321 -11.30 -42.15 3.01
CA LYS A 321 -12.57 -41.77 2.39
C LYS A 321 -12.78 -40.25 2.25
N GLN A 322 -11.95 -39.44 2.86
CA GLN A 322 -11.95 -38.00 2.72
C GLN A 322 -10.94 -37.47 1.67
N LEU A 323 -10.08 -38.38 1.16
CA LEU A 323 -8.98 -38.04 0.24
C LEU A 323 -9.38 -38.26 -1.24
N ASN A 324 -10.38 -37.49 -1.70
CA ASN A 324 -10.85 -37.53 -3.08
C ASN A 324 -11.48 -36.19 -3.47
N VAL A 325 -11.66 -35.96 -4.77
CA VAL A 325 -12.16 -34.71 -5.35
C VAL A 325 -13.56 -34.36 -4.87
N ASP A 326 -14.49 -35.36 -4.87
CA ASP A 326 -15.89 -35.17 -4.46
C ASP A 326 -15.99 -34.73 -3.00
N HIS A 327 -15.31 -35.43 -2.10
CA HIS A 327 -15.34 -35.08 -0.67
C HIS A 327 -14.78 -33.69 -0.41
N ALA A 328 -13.60 -33.38 -0.98
CA ALA A 328 -12.92 -32.11 -0.76
C ALA A 328 -13.76 -30.92 -1.27
N ALA A 329 -14.31 -31.02 -2.48
CA ALA A 329 -15.15 -29.94 -3.04
C ALA A 329 -16.44 -29.74 -2.22
N ASN A 330 -17.12 -30.84 -1.85
CA ASN A 330 -18.32 -30.77 -1.03
C ASN A 330 -18.05 -30.28 0.41
N LEU A 331 -16.84 -30.52 0.95
CA LEU A 331 -16.46 -29.97 2.25
C LEU A 331 -16.36 -28.43 2.20
N TRP A 332 -15.74 -27.84 1.18
CA TRP A 332 -15.69 -26.41 0.97
C TRP A 332 -17.09 -25.81 0.85
N VAL A 333 -17.97 -26.43 0.05
CA VAL A 333 -19.37 -26.01 -0.09
C VAL A 333 -20.14 -26.09 1.24
N LYS A 334 -19.97 -27.19 1.99
CA LYS A 334 -20.57 -27.38 3.32
C LYS A 334 -20.14 -26.32 4.31
N LEU A 335 -18.90 -25.83 4.20
CA LEU A 335 -18.35 -24.76 5.04
C LEU A 335 -18.71 -23.36 4.56
N GLY A 336 -19.45 -23.20 3.44
CA GLY A 336 -20.02 -21.93 2.98
C GLY A 336 -19.43 -21.39 1.68
N ALA A 337 -18.58 -22.11 0.95
CA ALA A 337 -18.12 -21.66 -0.35
C ALA A 337 -19.23 -21.79 -1.42
N PRO A 338 -19.51 -20.75 -2.21
CA PRO A 338 -20.45 -20.83 -3.33
C PRO A 338 -19.91 -21.74 -4.44
N LYS A 339 -20.72 -22.69 -4.91
CA LYS A 339 -20.29 -23.67 -5.94
C LYS A 339 -19.80 -23.00 -7.23
N GLU A 340 -20.46 -21.97 -7.67
CA GLU A 340 -20.13 -21.20 -8.88
C GLU A 340 -18.78 -20.47 -8.81
N LYS A 341 -18.23 -20.26 -7.60
CA LYS A 341 -16.88 -19.72 -7.38
C LYS A 341 -15.81 -20.81 -7.30
N MET A 342 -16.19 -22.07 -7.04
CA MET A 342 -15.25 -23.18 -6.91
C MET A 342 -14.77 -23.65 -8.28
N ILE A 343 -13.47 -23.63 -8.51
CA ILE A 343 -12.79 -24.13 -9.72
C ILE A 343 -11.98 -25.34 -9.29
N ILE A 344 -12.34 -26.50 -9.82
CA ILE A 344 -11.85 -27.79 -9.33
C ILE A 344 -10.52 -28.14 -10.00
N GLY A 345 -9.51 -28.45 -9.21
CA GLY A 345 -8.15 -28.77 -9.66
C GLY A 345 -8.04 -30.10 -10.40
N MET A 346 -7.42 -30.09 -11.57
CA MET A 346 -7.13 -31.21 -12.44
C MET A 346 -5.62 -31.27 -12.66
N PRO A 347 -4.93 -32.35 -12.25
CA PRO A 347 -3.51 -32.49 -12.51
C PRO A 347 -3.29 -32.98 -13.95
N THR A 348 -2.25 -32.45 -14.60
CA THR A 348 -1.70 -32.96 -15.85
C THR A 348 -0.41 -33.75 -15.61
N TYR A 349 -0.33 -34.40 -14.44
CA TYR A 349 0.78 -35.19 -13.96
C TYR A 349 0.27 -36.35 -13.09
N GLY A 350 1.10 -37.36 -12.92
CA GLY A 350 0.82 -38.47 -12.03
C GLY A 350 1.76 -38.53 -10.84
N ARG A 351 1.30 -39.17 -9.76
CA ARG A 351 2.12 -39.55 -8.62
C ARG A 351 2.57 -41.00 -8.77
N SER A 352 3.88 -41.22 -8.67
CA SER A 352 4.49 -42.54 -8.88
C SER A 352 5.09 -43.11 -7.60
N PHE A 353 5.03 -44.46 -7.51
CA PHE A 353 5.51 -45.24 -6.37
C PHE A 353 6.42 -46.34 -6.84
N ALA A 354 7.40 -46.74 -6.03
CA ALA A 354 8.18 -47.94 -6.20
C ALA A 354 7.53 -49.07 -5.39
N LEU A 355 6.96 -50.06 -6.05
CA LEU A 355 6.34 -51.22 -5.43
C LEU A 355 7.36 -52.03 -4.61
N SER A 356 6.99 -52.42 -3.42
CA SER A 356 7.81 -53.37 -2.62
C SER A 356 7.62 -54.83 -3.02
N ASN A 357 6.52 -55.14 -3.72
CA ASN A 357 6.22 -56.43 -4.31
C ASN A 357 5.45 -56.20 -5.61
N VAL A 358 5.98 -56.61 -6.74
CA VAL A 358 5.42 -56.40 -8.08
C VAL A 358 4.13 -57.18 -8.32
N ASP A 359 3.92 -58.31 -7.61
CA ASP A 359 2.70 -59.11 -7.69
C ASP A 359 1.49 -58.47 -7.02
N LYS A 360 1.74 -57.44 -6.19
CA LYS A 360 0.74 -56.63 -5.48
C LYS A 360 0.79 -55.19 -5.96
N HIS A 361 0.03 -54.91 -6.99
CA HIS A 361 0.08 -53.62 -7.68
C HIS A 361 -1.26 -52.86 -7.75
N GLY A 362 -2.26 -53.27 -6.98
CA GLY A 362 -3.50 -52.50 -6.84
C GLY A 362 -3.33 -51.23 -5.97
N VAL A 363 -4.42 -50.55 -5.73
CA VAL A 363 -4.48 -49.48 -4.71
C VAL A 363 -4.19 -50.09 -3.34
N HIS A 364 -3.48 -49.35 -2.48
CA HIS A 364 -2.95 -49.80 -1.17
C HIS A 364 -1.87 -50.93 -1.27
N ALA A 365 -1.27 -51.11 -2.44
CA ALA A 365 -0.14 -52.00 -2.56
C ALA A 365 1.08 -51.48 -1.78
N PRO A 366 1.88 -52.33 -1.11
CA PRO A 366 3.04 -51.88 -0.35
C PRO A 366 4.07 -51.16 -1.24
N SER A 367 4.49 -49.97 -0.82
CA SER A 367 5.45 -49.10 -1.51
C SER A 367 6.70 -48.86 -0.67
N SER A 368 7.87 -48.82 -1.32
CA SER A 368 9.14 -48.41 -0.71
C SER A 368 9.35 -46.89 -0.73
N GLY A 369 8.49 -46.14 -1.42
CA GLY A 369 8.54 -44.69 -1.58
C GLY A 369 8.20 -44.26 -2.99
N GLY A 370 8.68 -43.07 -3.37
CA GLY A 370 8.45 -42.49 -4.70
C GLY A 370 9.07 -43.34 -5.83
N GLY A 371 8.38 -43.45 -6.96
CA GLY A 371 8.90 -44.06 -8.18
C GLY A 371 10.15 -43.35 -8.73
N LYS A 372 10.72 -43.88 -9.80
CA LYS A 372 11.89 -43.30 -10.48
C LYS A 372 11.58 -41.92 -11.00
N GLU A 373 12.59 -41.05 -11.03
CA GLU A 373 12.46 -39.71 -11.60
C GLU A 373 12.15 -39.77 -13.11
N GLY A 374 11.29 -38.85 -13.57
CA GLY A 374 10.99 -38.70 -14.98
C GLY A 374 12.19 -38.22 -15.81
N THR A 375 12.17 -38.50 -17.10
CA THR A 375 13.21 -38.07 -18.04
C THR A 375 13.33 -36.53 -18.13
N TYR A 376 12.20 -35.81 -18.02
CA TYR A 376 12.10 -34.39 -18.23
C TYR A 376 11.79 -33.62 -16.93
N THR A 377 10.97 -34.17 -16.06
CA THR A 377 10.58 -33.58 -14.77
C THR A 377 11.68 -33.70 -13.71
N LYS A 378 12.52 -34.76 -13.78
CA LYS A 378 13.66 -34.97 -12.88
C LYS A 378 13.31 -34.99 -11.38
N GLU A 379 12.09 -35.44 -11.07
CA GLU A 379 11.61 -35.59 -9.69
C GLU A 379 11.11 -37.00 -9.43
N SER A 380 11.65 -37.65 -8.38
CA SER A 380 11.18 -38.96 -7.94
C SER A 380 9.77 -38.89 -7.37
N GLY A 381 8.90 -39.80 -7.77
CA GLY A 381 7.50 -39.86 -7.33
C GLY A 381 6.58 -38.89 -8.08
N PHE A 382 7.04 -38.29 -9.22
CA PHE A 382 6.31 -37.31 -10.00
C PHE A 382 6.61 -37.46 -11.50
N LEU A 383 5.59 -37.54 -12.34
CA LEU A 383 5.73 -37.65 -13.80
C LEU A 383 4.72 -36.78 -14.51
N ALA A 384 5.18 -35.98 -15.50
CA ALA A 384 4.28 -35.26 -16.40
C ALA A 384 3.46 -36.23 -17.26
N TYR A 385 2.29 -35.81 -17.74
CA TYR A 385 1.41 -36.68 -18.54
C TYR A 385 2.10 -37.25 -19.78
N TYR A 386 2.92 -36.41 -20.48
CA TYR A 386 3.70 -36.93 -21.63
C TYR A 386 4.74 -38.01 -21.23
N GLU A 387 5.30 -38.00 -20.02
CA GLU A 387 6.19 -39.07 -19.53
C GLU A 387 5.42 -40.37 -19.24
N ILE A 388 4.20 -40.23 -18.74
CA ILE A 388 3.28 -41.32 -18.50
C ILE A 388 2.88 -41.95 -19.84
N CYS A 389 2.58 -41.16 -20.87
CA CYS A 389 2.31 -41.66 -22.20
C CYS A 389 3.51 -42.42 -22.82
N GLU A 390 4.74 -41.94 -22.60
CA GLU A 390 5.95 -42.68 -23.00
C GLU A 390 6.03 -44.05 -22.32
N MET A 391 5.70 -44.15 -21.03
CA MET A 391 5.70 -45.40 -20.30
C MET A 391 4.64 -46.35 -20.87
N LEU A 392 3.43 -45.90 -21.10
CA LEU A 392 2.34 -46.69 -21.69
C LEU A 392 2.72 -47.28 -23.07
N ARG A 393 3.37 -46.45 -23.92
CA ARG A 393 3.86 -46.86 -25.24
C ARG A 393 5.05 -47.82 -25.17
N ASN A 394 5.80 -47.79 -24.07
CA ASN A 394 6.97 -48.66 -23.86
C ASN A 394 6.64 -49.90 -23.04
N GLY A 395 5.37 -50.32 -23.00
CA GLY A 395 4.96 -51.61 -22.45
C GLY A 395 4.54 -51.55 -20.96
N ALA A 396 4.18 -50.38 -20.44
CA ALA A 396 3.50 -50.33 -19.14
C ALA A 396 2.06 -50.87 -19.30
N THR A 397 1.57 -51.58 -18.28
CA THR A 397 0.20 -52.07 -18.26
C THR A 397 -0.77 -51.04 -17.70
N TYR A 398 -1.84 -50.81 -18.43
CA TYR A 398 -2.90 -49.83 -18.02
C TYR A 398 -4.01 -50.53 -17.25
N TYR A 399 -4.46 -49.92 -16.14
CA TYR A 399 -5.58 -50.40 -15.34
C TYR A 399 -6.57 -49.24 -15.13
N TRP A 400 -7.87 -49.52 -15.21
CA TRP A 400 -8.93 -48.58 -14.89
C TRP A 400 -9.58 -48.96 -13.57
N ASP A 401 -9.68 -48.03 -12.61
CA ASP A 401 -10.42 -48.22 -11.38
C ASP A 401 -11.83 -47.66 -11.51
N ASP A 402 -12.83 -48.51 -11.50
CA ASP A 402 -14.22 -48.10 -11.72
C ASP A 402 -14.88 -47.47 -10.48
N GLU A 403 -14.38 -47.75 -9.27
CA GLU A 403 -14.86 -47.05 -8.06
C GLU A 403 -14.32 -45.61 -8.03
N MET A 404 -13.04 -45.40 -8.28
CA MET A 404 -12.39 -44.07 -8.26
C MET A 404 -12.61 -43.25 -9.53
N LYS A 405 -13.02 -43.88 -10.67
CA LYS A 405 -13.17 -43.27 -12.02
C LYS A 405 -11.86 -42.66 -12.55
N VAL A 406 -10.76 -43.37 -12.31
CA VAL A 406 -9.41 -42.93 -12.73
C VAL A 406 -8.53 -44.13 -13.09
N PRO A 407 -7.51 -43.95 -13.97
CA PRO A 407 -6.56 -44.98 -14.34
C PRO A 407 -5.29 -44.99 -13.46
N TYR A 408 -4.65 -46.10 -13.39
CA TYR A 408 -3.24 -46.23 -12.99
C TYR A 408 -2.49 -47.15 -13.96
N LEU A 409 -1.17 -47.04 -13.98
CA LEU A 409 -0.33 -47.96 -14.75
C LEU A 409 0.69 -48.67 -13.85
N VAL A 410 1.16 -49.80 -14.34
CA VAL A 410 2.25 -50.60 -13.74
C VAL A 410 3.30 -50.91 -14.80
N HIS A 411 4.57 -50.67 -14.48
CA HIS A 411 5.71 -51.01 -15.33
C HIS A 411 6.87 -51.52 -14.46
N GLY A 412 6.99 -52.86 -14.37
CA GLY A 412 7.89 -53.49 -13.42
C GLY A 412 7.59 -53.09 -11.97
N ASP A 413 8.54 -52.49 -11.28
CA ASP A 413 8.38 -51.99 -9.93
C ASP A 413 7.75 -50.56 -9.85
N GLN A 414 7.38 -49.94 -10.97
CA GLN A 414 6.80 -48.59 -11.01
C GLN A 414 5.28 -48.66 -11.10
N TRP A 415 4.62 -48.01 -10.18
CA TRP A 415 3.18 -47.76 -10.15
C TRP A 415 2.91 -46.25 -10.29
N VAL A 416 1.96 -45.87 -11.15
CA VAL A 416 1.64 -44.42 -11.36
C VAL A 416 0.12 -44.24 -11.40
N GLY A 417 -0.42 -43.43 -10.49
CA GLY A 417 -1.80 -42.96 -10.54
C GLY A 417 -1.86 -41.62 -11.26
N PHE A 418 -2.71 -41.49 -12.29
CA PHE A 418 -2.76 -40.34 -13.17
C PHE A 418 -4.17 -40.09 -13.74
N ASP A 419 -4.38 -38.98 -14.41
CA ASP A 419 -5.59 -38.73 -15.19
C ASP A 419 -5.34 -38.90 -16.69
N ASP A 420 -6.29 -39.47 -17.40
CA ASP A 420 -6.38 -39.54 -18.85
C ASP A 420 -7.62 -38.81 -19.38
N GLU A 421 -7.85 -38.81 -20.69
CA GLU A 421 -9.02 -38.13 -21.29
C GLU A 421 -10.34 -38.72 -20.76
N LYS A 422 -10.38 -40.03 -20.49
CA LYS A 422 -11.56 -40.74 -19.97
C LYS A 422 -11.90 -40.25 -18.55
N SER A 423 -10.94 -40.24 -17.64
CA SER A 423 -11.13 -39.78 -16.27
C SER A 423 -11.46 -38.26 -16.21
N ILE A 424 -10.79 -37.44 -17.04
CA ILE A 424 -11.09 -36.02 -17.18
C ILE A 424 -12.53 -35.81 -17.61
N ARG A 425 -13.06 -36.57 -18.60
CA ARG A 425 -14.46 -36.44 -19.01
C ARG A 425 -15.43 -36.81 -17.89
N HIS A 426 -15.14 -37.86 -17.09
CA HIS A 426 -15.93 -38.15 -15.89
C HIS A 426 -15.94 -36.99 -14.91
N LYS A 427 -14.80 -36.38 -14.62
CA LYS A 427 -14.67 -35.23 -13.71
C LYS A 427 -15.37 -33.97 -14.27
N MET A 428 -15.31 -33.70 -15.58
CA MET A 428 -16.00 -32.58 -16.20
C MET A 428 -17.53 -32.74 -16.16
N ASN A 429 -18.04 -33.96 -16.38
CA ASN A 429 -19.46 -34.23 -16.24
C ASN A 429 -19.91 -34.05 -14.79
N TRP A 430 -19.15 -34.56 -13.83
CA TRP A 430 -19.38 -34.34 -12.40
C TRP A 430 -19.40 -32.83 -12.02
N ILE A 431 -18.48 -32.00 -12.56
CA ILE A 431 -18.46 -30.53 -12.37
C ILE A 431 -19.79 -29.91 -12.87
N LYS A 432 -20.25 -30.31 -14.09
CA LYS A 432 -21.49 -29.78 -14.67
C LYS A 432 -22.72 -30.17 -13.82
N GLU A 433 -22.82 -31.45 -13.43
CA GLU A 433 -23.94 -32.02 -12.67
C GLU A 433 -24.04 -31.37 -11.27
N ASN A 434 -22.90 -31.10 -10.64
CA ASN A 434 -22.86 -30.47 -9.33
C ASN A 434 -22.94 -28.95 -9.35
N GLY A 435 -22.83 -28.28 -10.52
CA GLY A 435 -22.91 -26.84 -10.70
C GLY A 435 -21.70 -26.07 -10.19
N PHE A 436 -20.49 -26.66 -10.26
CA PHE A 436 -19.24 -25.98 -9.96
C PHE A 436 -18.84 -24.99 -11.06
N GLY A 437 -18.02 -23.98 -10.71
CA GLY A 437 -17.64 -22.86 -11.59
C GLY A 437 -16.75 -23.23 -12.77
N GLY A 438 -16.05 -24.37 -12.71
CA GLY A 438 -15.15 -24.82 -13.78
C GLY A 438 -14.01 -25.72 -13.31
N ALA A 439 -12.99 -25.86 -14.16
CA ALA A 439 -11.79 -26.64 -13.89
C ALA A 439 -10.53 -25.75 -13.81
N MET A 440 -9.64 -26.07 -12.90
CA MET A 440 -8.30 -25.50 -12.79
C MET A 440 -7.27 -26.58 -13.16
N VAL A 441 -6.22 -26.18 -13.86
CA VAL A 441 -5.18 -27.09 -14.37
C VAL A 441 -3.84 -26.78 -13.71
N TRP A 442 -3.28 -27.74 -13.04
CA TRP A 442 -1.88 -27.73 -12.58
C TRP A 442 -1.11 -28.82 -13.33
N THR A 443 -0.32 -28.49 -14.37
CA THR A 443 -0.09 -27.21 -15.03
C THR A 443 -0.12 -27.36 -16.55
N VAL A 444 -0.25 -26.26 -17.29
CA VAL A 444 -0.36 -26.31 -18.77
C VAL A 444 0.85 -26.95 -19.46
N ASP A 445 2.01 -26.87 -18.83
CA ASP A 445 3.29 -27.35 -19.33
C ASP A 445 3.56 -28.86 -19.10
N MET A 446 2.64 -29.58 -18.46
CA MET A 446 2.77 -31.02 -18.19
C MET A 446 1.78 -31.90 -18.98
N ASP A 447 0.81 -31.32 -19.68
CA ASP A 447 0.03 -32.02 -20.71
C ASP A 447 0.88 -32.22 -21.98
N ASP A 448 0.48 -33.10 -22.91
CA ASP A 448 1.20 -33.22 -24.19
C ASP A 448 0.94 -32.02 -25.12
N PHE A 449 1.65 -30.94 -24.84
CA PHE A 449 1.57 -29.70 -25.63
C PHE A 449 2.18 -29.83 -27.03
N THR A 450 2.94 -30.89 -27.29
CA THR A 450 3.51 -31.17 -28.60
C THR A 450 2.49 -31.91 -29.49
N GLY A 451 1.63 -32.72 -28.91
CA GLY A 451 0.72 -33.67 -29.58
C GLY A 451 1.41 -34.85 -30.21
N THR A 452 2.67 -35.10 -29.86
CA THR A 452 3.48 -36.15 -30.50
C THR A 452 3.73 -37.38 -29.64
N VAL A 453 3.48 -37.27 -28.33
CA VAL A 453 3.85 -38.27 -27.36
C VAL A 453 2.68 -39.15 -26.96
N CYS A 454 1.54 -38.57 -26.62
CA CYS A 454 0.36 -39.30 -26.16
C CYS A 454 -0.45 -39.96 -27.26
N GLY A 455 -0.25 -39.61 -28.52
CA GLY A 455 -0.99 -40.16 -29.66
C GLY A 455 -2.07 -39.20 -30.19
N GLY A 456 -2.62 -39.59 -31.35
CA GLY A 456 -3.73 -38.82 -31.95
C GLY A 456 -3.38 -37.52 -32.60
N GLU A 457 -2.10 -37.13 -32.64
CA GLU A 457 -1.64 -35.81 -33.20
C GLU A 457 -2.37 -34.57 -32.59
N VAL A 458 -2.89 -34.73 -31.37
CA VAL A 458 -3.68 -33.71 -30.67
C VAL A 458 -2.84 -33.04 -29.58
N LYS A 459 -2.61 -31.75 -29.71
CA LYS A 459 -1.98 -30.95 -28.65
C LYS A 459 -2.92 -30.79 -27.45
N TYR A 460 -2.38 -30.90 -26.25
CA TYR A 460 -3.11 -30.74 -24.99
C TYR A 460 -4.32 -31.68 -24.87
N PRO A 461 -4.14 -33.00 -24.92
CA PRO A 461 -5.25 -33.93 -24.91
C PRO A 461 -6.15 -33.80 -23.67
N LEU A 462 -5.57 -33.66 -22.46
CA LEU A 462 -6.33 -33.51 -21.22
C LEU A 462 -7.10 -32.19 -21.17
N ILE A 463 -6.41 -31.06 -21.41
CA ILE A 463 -7.03 -29.74 -21.36
C ILE A 463 -8.02 -29.56 -22.50
N GLY A 464 -7.72 -30.18 -23.66
CA GLY A 464 -8.63 -30.24 -24.81
C GLY A 464 -9.93 -30.95 -24.48
N ALA A 465 -9.87 -32.10 -23.78
CA ALA A 465 -11.04 -32.83 -23.30
C ALA A 465 -11.88 -31.97 -22.32
N MET A 466 -11.22 -31.23 -21.40
CA MET A 466 -11.91 -30.27 -20.51
C MET A 466 -12.68 -29.20 -21.30
N ARG A 467 -12.06 -28.63 -22.35
CA ARG A 467 -12.71 -27.61 -23.22
C ARG A 467 -13.93 -28.19 -23.97
N GLU A 468 -13.78 -29.39 -24.49
CA GLU A 468 -14.89 -30.04 -25.19
C GLU A 468 -16.09 -30.23 -24.27
N GLU A 469 -15.87 -30.78 -23.08
CA GLU A 469 -16.94 -31.05 -22.12
C GLU A 469 -17.55 -29.79 -21.47
N LEU A 470 -16.74 -28.86 -21.03
CA LEU A 470 -17.22 -27.67 -20.28
C LEU A 470 -17.70 -26.54 -21.18
N ARG A 471 -17.17 -26.43 -22.40
CA ARG A 471 -17.42 -25.26 -23.28
C ARG A 471 -17.91 -25.65 -24.67
N GLY A 472 -17.99 -26.92 -25.03
CA GLY A 472 -18.40 -27.38 -26.35
C GLY A 472 -17.43 -27.00 -27.48
N ILE A 473 -16.16 -26.74 -27.15
CA ILE A 473 -15.13 -26.30 -28.14
C ILE A 473 -14.27 -27.52 -28.50
N SER A 474 -14.42 -28.01 -29.74
CA SER A 474 -13.71 -29.17 -30.25
C SER A 474 -12.19 -28.99 -30.32
N ARG A 475 -11.45 -30.07 -30.11
CA ARG A 475 -9.99 -30.15 -30.27
C ARG A 475 -9.52 -30.15 -31.74
N GLY A 476 -10.44 -30.34 -32.68
CA GLY A 476 -10.18 -30.36 -34.12
C GLY A 476 -10.85 -31.54 -34.83
N LYS A 477 -10.85 -31.52 -36.17
CA LYS A 477 -11.41 -32.61 -36.99
C LYS A 477 -10.60 -33.88 -36.81
N GLY A 478 -11.27 -34.95 -36.37
CA GLY A 478 -10.66 -36.27 -36.23
C GLY A 478 -9.99 -36.52 -34.88
N ALA A 479 -9.96 -35.55 -33.97
CA ALA A 479 -9.46 -35.75 -32.62
C ALA A 479 -10.32 -36.78 -31.88
N LYS A 480 -9.69 -37.83 -31.35
CA LYS A 480 -10.30 -38.86 -30.51
C LYS A 480 -9.45 -39.06 -29.26
N ASP A 481 -10.12 -39.47 -28.19
CA ASP A 481 -9.41 -39.89 -26.99
C ASP A 481 -8.60 -41.15 -27.31
N VAL A 482 -7.44 -41.29 -26.69
CA VAL A 482 -6.63 -42.49 -26.82
C VAL A 482 -7.23 -43.59 -25.91
N ASP A 483 -7.54 -44.74 -26.48
CA ASP A 483 -7.96 -45.89 -25.70
C ASP A 483 -6.73 -46.62 -25.15
N TRP A 484 -6.27 -46.18 -24.00
CA TRP A 484 -5.12 -46.76 -23.35
C TRP A 484 -5.35 -48.21 -22.89
N ALA A 485 -6.60 -48.60 -22.63
CA ALA A 485 -6.94 -50.00 -22.31
C ALA A 485 -6.69 -50.93 -23.50
N ALA A 486 -6.94 -50.43 -24.73
CA ALA A 486 -6.63 -51.16 -25.96
C ALA A 486 -5.15 -51.16 -26.35
N VAL A 487 -4.40 -50.11 -25.90
CA VAL A 487 -2.97 -49.95 -26.24
C VAL A 487 -2.06 -50.61 -25.19
N ALA A 488 -2.41 -50.55 -23.92
CA ALA A 488 -1.57 -50.93 -22.77
C ALA A 488 -2.34 -51.73 -21.69
N GLY A 489 -3.47 -52.34 -22.04
CA GLY A 489 -4.22 -53.20 -21.13
C GLY A 489 -3.48 -54.52 -20.84
N PRO A 490 -3.82 -55.23 -19.75
CA PRO A 490 -3.20 -56.50 -19.41
C PRO A 490 -3.45 -57.53 -20.52
N GLU A 491 -2.36 -58.15 -21.03
CA GLU A 491 -2.50 -59.32 -21.88
C GLU A 491 -2.96 -60.50 -21.00
N GLU A 492 -4.07 -61.17 -21.39
CA GLU A 492 -4.42 -62.47 -20.84
C GLU A 492 -3.45 -63.52 -21.40
N SER A 493 -2.36 -63.78 -20.68
CA SER A 493 -1.51 -64.95 -21.00
C SER A 493 -0.92 -65.57 -19.72
N GLU A 494 -1.28 -66.84 -19.54
CA GLU A 494 -0.62 -67.79 -18.66
C GLU A 494 0.84 -67.95 -19.11
N GLY A 495 1.82 -67.88 -18.20
CA GLY A 495 3.21 -68.23 -18.48
C GLY A 495 4.16 -67.90 -17.29
N GLU A 496 4.52 -69.01 -16.62
CA GLU A 496 5.58 -69.06 -15.61
C GLU A 496 6.92 -68.54 -16.17
N LEU A 497 7.68 -67.73 -15.44
CA LEU A 497 9.13 -67.51 -15.65
C LEU A 497 9.90 -67.39 -14.35
N GLU A 498 11.06 -68.00 -14.34
CA GLU A 498 12.01 -68.31 -13.27
C GLU A 498 12.73 -67.07 -12.69
N GLU A 499 13.10 -67.22 -11.41
CA GLU A 499 13.88 -66.22 -10.63
C GLU A 499 15.35 -66.20 -11.04
N GLU A 500 15.91 -64.97 -11.12
CA GLU A 500 17.35 -64.76 -11.03
C GLU A 500 17.67 -63.73 -9.92
N VAL A 501 18.50 -64.17 -8.98
CA VAL A 501 18.87 -63.48 -7.74
C VAL A 501 20.08 -62.59 -7.98
N VAL A 502 20.00 -61.30 -7.65
CA VAL A 502 21.15 -60.38 -7.56
C VAL A 502 21.20 -59.65 -6.22
N GLU A 503 22.34 -59.73 -5.57
CA GLU A 503 22.68 -59.23 -4.24
C GLU A 503 22.64 -57.72 -4.04
N LYS A 504 22.25 -57.30 -2.84
CA LYS A 504 22.23 -55.90 -2.34
C LYS A 504 23.57 -55.46 -1.76
N PRO A 505 23.96 -54.18 -1.92
CA PRO A 505 24.95 -53.52 -1.04
C PRO A 505 24.32 -52.77 0.12
N LYS A 506 25.04 -52.78 1.25
CA LYS A 506 24.66 -52.26 2.58
C LYS A 506 24.74 -50.72 2.70
N PRO A 507 23.97 -50.08 3.61
CA PRO A 507 23.98 -48.63 3.79
C PRO A 507 25.06 -48.12 4.73
N MET A 508 25.56 -46.93 4.42
CA MET A 508 26.52 -46.17 5.23
C MET A 508 25.81 -45.18 6.10
N LYS A 509 26.07 -45.22 7.42
CA LYS A 509 25.57 -44.27 8.44
C LYS A 509 26.52 -43.09 8.52
N ILE A 510 25.97 -41.87 8.52
CA ILE A 510 26.67 -40.66 8.94
C ILE A 510 25.95 -40.08 10.16
N ALA A 511 26.74 -39.83 11.20
CA ALA A 511 26.32 -39.35 12.51
C ALA A 511 26.14 -37.83 12.54
N VAL A 512 25.07 -37.39 13.21
CA VAL A 512 24.87 -35.99 13.61
C VAL A 512 25.18 -35.90 15.10
N SER A 513 26.20 -35.11 15.46
CA SER A 513 26.30 -34.53 16.82
C SER A 513 27.17 -33.28 16.83
N GLU A 514 26.70 -32.37 17.68
CA GLU A 514 27.45 -31.25 18.24
C GLU A 514 27.61 -29.96 17.42
N VAL A 515 26.65 -29.05 17.55
CA VAL A 515 26.89 -27.62 17.86
C VAL A 515 25.67 -27.02 18.54
N LEU A 516 25.57 -27.11 19.83
CA LEU A 516 24.72 -26.24 20.67
C LEU A 516 25.22 -26.22 22.12
N LYS A 517 26.20 -25.35 22.45
CA LYS A 517 26.46 -24.87 23.82
C LYS A 517 27.42 -23.70 23.81
N ARG A 518 26.88 -22.49 23.89
CA ARG A 518 27.48 -21.25 24.47
C ARG A 518 26.43 -20.15 24.32
N ALA A 519 26.07 -19.38 25.28
CA ALA A 519 26.35 -19.17 26.68
C ALA A 519 25.43 -18.04 27.12
N ARG A 520 24.59 -18.26 28.12
CA ARG A 520 23.91 -17.17 28.83
C ARG A 520 24.78 -16.77 29.99
N LYS A 521 25.12 -15.47 30.08
CA LYS A 521 25.53 -14.82 31.31
C LYS A 521 24.50 -13.77 31.71
N PRO A 522 24.11 -13.66 32.97
CA PRO A 522 23.12 -12.71 33.43
C PRO A 522 23.75 -11.33 33.68
N LEU A 523 23.08 -10.29 33.20
CA LEU A 523 23.40 -8.90 33.54
C LEU A 523 22.69 -8.52 34.84
N THR A 524 23.49 -8.06 35.78
CA THR A 524 23.14 -7.64 37.12
C THR A 524 22.28 -6.38 37.15
N LYS A 525 21.29 -6.40 38.05
CA LYS A 525 20.48 -5.24 38.46
C LYS A 525 21.35 -4.09 38.99
N LYS A 526 21.23 -2.91 38.36
CA LYS A 526 21.38 -1.59 39.03
C LYS A 526 20.71 -0.53 38.15
N ASN A 527 19.63 0.01 38.56
CA ASN A 527 19.30 1.40 38.91
C ASN A 527 17.79 1.60 38.86
N LYS A 528 17.15 1.48 39.99
CA LYS A 528 15.89 2.18 40.26
C LYS A 528 16.27 3.62 40.60
N ASN A 529 15.86 4.54 39.80
CA ASN A 529 15.42 5.93 40.06
C ASN A 529 15.49 6.72 38.76
N ILE A 530 14.53 6.53 37.87
CA ILE A 530 14.22 7.54 36.85
C ILE A 530 12.86 8.11 37.26
N ILE A 531 12.96 9.25 37.93
CA ILE A 531 11.84 10.17 38.10
C ILE A 531 11.41 10.58 36.68
N ASN A 532 10.17 10.28 36.30
CA ASN A 532 9.55 10.75 35.05
C ASN A 532 9.67 12.29 35.00
N LYS A 533 10.63 12.80 34.23
CA LYS A 533 10.72 14.21 33.91
C LYS A 533 9.68 14.54 32.84
N LYS A 534 8.52 15.03 33.25
CA LYS A 534 7.49 15.64 32.38
C LYS A 534 7.95 16.99 31.80
N VAL A 535 9.18 17.09 31.31
CA VAL A 535 9.75 18.30 30.69
C VAL A 535 10.69 17.93 29.56
N ARG A 536 10.67 18.71 28.47
CA ARG A 536 11.65 18.63 27.38
C ARG A 536 12.31 19.98 27.12
N GLN A 537 13.35 20.01 26.28
CA GLN A 537 13.93 21.24 25.76
C GLN A 537 12.97 21.87 24.73
N PRO A 538 12.93 23.21 24.62
CA PRO A 538 12.20 23.88 23.56
C PRO A 538 12.74 23.48 22.19
N GLN A 539 11.85 23.37 21.21
CA GLN A 539 12.25 23.02 19.86
C GLN A 539 12.44 24.26 19.00
N VAL A 540 13.39 24.21 18.09
CA VAL A 540 13.69 25.27 17.13
C VAL A 540 13.63 24.65 15.74
N PHE A 541 12.54 24.92 15.01
CA PHE A 541 12.32 24.49 13.64
C PHE A 541 12.76 25.60 12.69
N CYS A 542 13.60 25.27 11.71
CA CYS A 542 14.07 26.21 10.73
C CYS A 542 13.69 25.73 9.32
N TYR A 543 12.87 26.47 8.62
CA TYR A 543 12.64 26.20 7.19
C TYR A 543 13.82 26.69 6.37
N MET A 544 14.23 25.87 5.41
CA MET A 544 15.20 26.19 4.37
C MET A 544 14.52 26.11 3.01
N THR A 545 14.50 27.18 2.25
CA THR A 545 13.82 27.24 0.97
C THR A 545 14.71 26.73 -0.18
N SER A 546 14.19 25.83 -1.04
CA SER A 546 14.93 25.26 -2.18
C SER A 546 15.34 26.31 -3.21
N TRP A 547 14.59 27.41 -3.33
CA TRP A 547 14.86 28.48 -4.27
C TRP A 547 15.88 29.49 -3.77
N SER A 548 16.27 29.50 -2.49
CA SER A 548 17.29 30.40 -1.95
C SER A 548 18.65 30.27 -2.67
N GLN A 549 18.97 29.09 -3.19
CA GLN A 549 20.16 28.85 -4.01
C GLN A 549 20.17 29.62 -5.34
N LYS A 550 18.99 30.09 -5.81
CA LYS A 550 18.83 30.81 -7.08
C LYS A 550 18.89 32.34 -6.90
N ARG A 551 18.90 32.85 -5.65
CA ARG A 551 19.01 34.26 -5.41
C ARG A 551 20.34 34.81 -5.92
N PRO A 552 20.34 36.06 -6.43
CA PRO A 552 21.56 36.70 -6.94
C PRO A 552 22.54 37.12 -5.83
N GLY A 553 23.80 37.17 -6.14
CA GLY A 553 24.86 37.78 -5.33
C GLY A 553 24.92 37.29 -3.88
N ALA A 554 24.88 38.23 -2.93
CA ALA A 554 24.97 37.93 -1.49
C ALA A 554 23.74 37.23 -0.93
N GLY A 555 22.59 37.27 -1.61
CA GLY A 555 21.38 36.60 -1.21
C GLY A 555 21.36 35.07 -1.50
N LYS A 556 22.33 34.55 -2.27
CA LYS A 556 22.44 33.13 -2.55
C LYS A 556 22.75 32.35 -1.27
N PHE A 557 21.87 31.36 -0.96
CA PHE A 557 21.99 30.50 0.23
C PHE A 557 21.96 29.03 -0.18
N THR A 558 22.80 28.22 0.44
CA THR A 558 22.93 26.78 0.18
C THR A 558 23.05 25.99 1.49
N PRO A 559 22.90 24.66 1.51
CA PRO A 559 23.02 23.86 2.72
C PRO A 559 24.33 24.09 3.50
N GLU A 560 25.41 24.44 2.82
CA GLU A 560 26.72 24.70 3.43
C GLU A 560 26.75 25.99 4.26
N ASP A 561 25.82 26.93 3.96
CA ASP A 561 25.67 28.15 4.74
C ASP A 561 24.95 27.89 6.07
N VAL A 562 24.18 26.78 6.20
CA VAL A 562 23.45 26.41 7.42
C VAL A 562 24.44 26.09 8.54
N ASN A 563 24.32 26.79 9.68
CA ASN A 563 24.97 26.37 10.91
C ASN A 563 24.07 25.33 11.63
N PRO A 564 24.45 24.02 11.63
CA PRO A 564 23.56 22.96 12.14
C PRO A 564 23.38 22.99 13.68
N ALA A 565 24.06 23.87 14.39
CA ALA A 565 23.85 24.09 15.82
C ALA A 565 22.70 25.08 16.12
N LEU A 566 22.18 25.79 15.13
CA LEU A 566 21.13 26.80 15.34
C LEU A 566 19.75 26.18 15.59
N CYS A 567 19.46 25.09 14.93
CA CYS A 567 18.13 24.49 14.90
C CYS A 567 18.15 23.08 15.54
N THR A 568 17.01 22.67 16.12
CA THR A 568 16.78 21.26 16.49
C THR A 568 16.27 20.47 15.30
N HIS A 569 15.51 21.15 14.43
CA HIS A 569 14.93 20.62 13.21
C HIS A 569 15.17 21.57 12.05
N VAL A 570 15.54 21.02 10.90
CA VAL A 570 15.57 21.73 9.62
C VAL A 570 14.48 21.13 8.73
N ILE A 571 13.66 21.96 8.14
CA ILE A 571 12.62 21.56 7.18
C ILE A 571 13.00 22.07 5.80
N TYR A 572 13.22 21.18 4.85
CA TYR A 572 13.49 21.55 3.46
C TYR A 572 12.17 21.78 2.72
N ALA A 573 11.96 22.99 2.21
CA ALA A 573 10.74 23.40 1.54
C ALA A 573 11.02 23.66 0.05
N PHE A 574 10.41 22.98 -0.91
CA PHE A 574 9.38 21.97 -0.81
C PHE A 574 9.63 20.83 -1.77
N ALA A 575 9.09 19.65 -1.47
CA ALA A 575 8.83 18.60 -2.44
C ALA A 575 7.54 18.88 -3.23
N THR A 576 7.25 18.06 -4.25
CA THR A 576 6.02 18.15 -5.04
C THR A 576 5.28 16.81 -5.12
N LEU A 577 4.17 16.78 -5.86
CA LEU A 577 3.45 15.58 -6.24
C LEU A 577 3.57 15.32 -7.75
N VAL A 578 3.96 14.09 -8.10
CA VAL A 578 3.88 13.58 -9.47
C VAL A 578 3.07 12.29 -9.43
N ASP A 579 1.99 12.24 -10.20
CA ASP A 579 1.07 11.10 -10.21
C ASP A 579 0.61 10.68 -8.80
N HIS A 580 0.32 11.67 -7.95
CA HIS A 580 -0.09 11.54 -6.53
C HIS A 580 0.96 10.91 -5.62
N LYS A 581 2.22 10.88 -6.01
CA LYS A 581 3.37 10.41 -5.22
C LYS A 581 4.26 11.58 -4.83
N LEU A 582 4.91 11.45 -3.68
CA LEU A 582 5.94 12.41 -3.27
C LEU A 582 7.10 12.37 -4.27
N ALA A 583 7.51 13.54 -4.72
CA ALA A 583 8.56 13.67 -5.75
C ALA A 583 9.40 14.94 -5.54
N GLU A 584 10.54 14.98 -6.19
CA GLU A 584 11.40 16.16 -6.28
C GLU A 584 10.69 17.28 -7.07
N ALA A 585 10.76 18.49 -6.54
CA ALA A 585 10.19 19.67 -7.21
C ALA A 585 11.08 20.18 -8.36
N ALA A 586 12.37 19.86 -8.35
CA ALA A 586 13.34 20.22 -9.37
C ALA A 586 14.43 19.14 -9.56
N ASP A 587 14.98 19.06 -10.77
CA ASP A 587 16.06 18.11 -11.12
C ASP A 587 17.31 18.24 -10.22
N THR A 588 17.47 19.38 -9.55
CA THR A 588 18.59 19.63 -8.61
C THR A 588 18.32 19.16 -7.19
N ASP A 589 17.08 18.75 -6.85
CA ASP A 589 16.70 18.40 -5.48
C ASP A 589 17.40 17.14 -4.94
N PRO A 590 17.64 16.08 -5.72
CA PRO A 590 18.39 14.92 -5.21
C PRO A 590 19.77 15.29 -4.65
N GLU A 591 20.53 16.14 -5.35
CA GLU A 591 21.82 16.66 -4.87
C GLU A 591 21.65 17.55 -3.63
N MET A 592 20.61 18.40 -3.63
CA MET A 592 20.32 19.28 -2.49
C MET A 592 19.91 18.48 -1.25
N TYR A 593 19.13 17.39 -1.41
CA TYR A 593 18.76 16.50 -0.31
C TYR A 593 20.00 15.87 0.32
N GLU A 594 20.92 15.32 -0.48
CA GLU A 594 22.17 14.76 0.04
C GLU A 594 22.97 15.78 0.86
N ARG A 595 23.06 17.04 0.37
CA ARG A 595 23.82 18.13 1.02
C ARG A 595 23.14 18.60 2.30
N VAL A 596 21.82 18.69 2.34
CA VAL A 596 21.08 19.04 3.57
C VAL A 596 21.22 17.92 4.60
N ILE A 597 21.11 16.65 4.18
CA ILE A 597 21.26 15.49 5.05
C ILE A 597 22.68 15.40 5.66
N ALA A 598 23.73 15.83 4.92
CA ALA A 598 25.11 15.88 5.41
C ALA A 598 25.33 16.87 6.57
N LEU A 599 24.39 17.76 6.87
CA LEU A 599 24.42 18.60 8.08
C LEU A 599 24.49 17.77 9.36
N ARG A 600 23.93 16.55 9.34
CA ARG A 600 23.99 15.61 10.50
C ARG A 600 25.40 15.08 10.78
N ASP A 601 26.32 15.14 9.85
CA ASP A 601 27.72 14.79 10.08
C ASP A 601 28.37 15.75 11.08
N LYS A 602 27.90 17.00 11.11
CA LYS A 602 28.34 18.05 12.06
C LYS A 602 27.50 18.09 13.34
N ASN A 603 26.20 17.72 13.25
CA ASN A 603 25.28 17.66 14.39
C ASN A 603 24.39 16.42 14.29
N PRO A 604 24.78 15.26 14.86
CA PRO A 604 24.02 14.01 14.78
C PRO A 604 22.61 14.07 15.43
N GLU A 605 22.37 15.02 16.32
CA GLU A 605 21.04 15.20 16.96
C GLU A 605 20.04 15.97 16.08
N LEU A 606 20.53 16.65 15.02
CA LEU A 606 19.69 17.41 14.11
C LEU A 606 18.69 16.51 13.39
N LYS A 607 17.42 16.90 13.42
CA LYS A 607 16.37 16.25 12.63
C LYS A 607 16.15 17.02 11.35
N ILE A 608 16.03 16.33 10.22
CA ILE A 608 15.82 16.94 8.91
C ILE A 608 14.55 16.35 8.31
N LEU A 609 13.56 17.22 8.08
CA LEU A 609 12.27 16.88 7.50
C LEU A 609 12.15 17.44 6.09
N LEU A 610 11.26 16.86 5.32
CA LEU A 610 10.88 17.33 3.99
C LEU A 610 9.47 17.90 4.08
N ALA A 611 9.24 19.11 3.57
CA ALA A 611 7.91 19.68 3.49
C ALA A 611 7.27 19.44 2.13
N ILE A 612 5.94 19.26 2.14
CA ILE A 612 5.12 19.21 0.93
C ILE A 612 3.98 20.22 1.04
N GLY A 613 3.77 21.01 0.01
CA GLY A 613 2.72 22.03 -0.03
C GLY A 613 3.25 23.42 -0.21
N GLY A 614 2.79 24.35 0.64
CA GLY A 614 3.08 25.76 0.61
C GLY A 614 2.14 26.58 -0.29
N TRP A 615 2.21 27.92 -0.18
CA TRP A 615 1.32 28.86 -0.87
C TRP A 615 1.22 28.62 -2.39
N ALA A 616 2.36 28.45 -3.06
CA ALA A 616 2.41 28.27 -4.51
C ALA A 616 1.86 26.92 -4.98
N PHE A 617 1.90 25.90 -4.12
CA PHE A 617 1.32 24.59 -4.39
C PHE A 617 -0.20 24.62 -4.33
N GLY A 618 -0.74 25.37 -3.39
CA GLY A 618 -2.17 25.61 -3.21
C GLY A 618 -2.94 24.38 -2.69
N SER A 619 -4.26 24.51 -2.67
CA SER A 619 -5.15 23.51 -2.06
C SER A 619 -5.58 22.41 -3.00
N MET A 620 -5.56 22.62 -4.33
CA MET A 620 -6.11 21.65 -5.29
C MET A 620 -5.39 20.30 -5.32
N PRO A 621 -4.05 20.22 -5.31
CA PRO A 621 -3.38 18.93 -5.32
C PRO A 621 -3.70 18.08 -4.09
N PHE A 622 -3.86 18.68 -2.92
CA PHE A 622 -4.30 17.99 -1.71
C PHE A 622 -5.74 17.48 -1.80
N LYS A 623 -6.65 18.26 -2.39
CA LYS A 623 -8.03 17.85 -2.63
C LYS A 623 -8.11 16.68 -3.61
N GLU A 624 -7.32 16.72 -4.67
CA GLU A 624 -7.22 15.63 -5.63
C GLU A 624 -6.63 14.38 -4.97
N LEU A 625 -5.59 14.52 -4.17
CA LEU A 625 -4.95 13.44 -3.42
C LEU A 625 -5.93 12.77 -2.46
N THR A 626 -6.61 13.55 -1.63
CA THR A 626 -7.50 13.04 -0.58
C THR A 626 -8.91 12.68 -1.07
N GLY A 627 -9.27 13.10 -2.27
CA GLY A 627 -10.56 12.81 -2.89
C GLY A 627 -10.79 11.35 -3.24
N ASN A 628 -9.75 10.51 -3.17
CA ASN A 628 -9.84 9.07 -3.39
C ASN A 628 -8.95 8.32 -2.39
N VAL A 629 -9.51 7.32 -1.73
CA VAL A 629 -8.81 6.51 -0.71
C VAL A 629 -7.58 5.79 -1.29
N PHE A 630 -7.67 5.33 -2.54
CA PHE A 630 -6.54 4.67 -3.20
C PHE A 630 -5.36 5.63 -3.40
N ARG A 631 -5.59 6.84 -3.94
CA ARG A 631 -4.55 7.86 -4.13
C ARG A 631 -3.89 8.24 -2.81
N MET A 632 -4.71 8.53 -1.80
CA MET A 632 -4.21 8.92 -0.47
C MET A 632 -3.32 7.83 0.14
N ASN A 633 -3.75 6.58 0.12
CA ASN A 633 -2.94 5.49 0.65
C ASN A 633 -1.69 5.21 -0.21
N GLN A 634 -1.79 5.32 -1.54
CA GLN A 634 -0.62 5.23 -2.42
C GLN A 634 0.43 6.26 -2.03
N PHE A 635 0.02 7.53 -1.85
CA PHE A 635 0.90 8.60 -1.36
C PHE A 635 1.54 8.25 -0.02
N VAL A 636 0.76 7.77 0.96
CA VAL A 636 1.24 7.47 2.32
C VAL A 636 2.38 6.45 2.30
N TYR A 637 2.23 5.36 1.51
CA TYR A 637 3.24 4.30 1.47
C TYR A 637 4.43 4.66 0.58
N ASP A 638 4.21 5.37 -0.54
CA ASP A 638 5.31 5.87 -1.37
C ASP A 638 6.13 6.95 -0.64
N ALA A 639 5.49 7.82 0.17
CA ALA A 639 6.18 8.84 0.96
C ALA A 639 7.15 8.23 1.98
N ILE A 640 6.79 7.11 2.61
CA ILE A 640 7.72 6.40 3.53
C ILE A 640 8.98 5.96 2.78
N ASP A 641 8.81 5.34 1.61
CA ASP A 641 9.95 4.89 0.81
C ASP A 641 10.85 6.06 0.40
N PHE A 642 10.24 7.14 -0.10
CA PHE A 642 10.95 8.36 -0.51
C PHE A 642 11.74 8.97 0.65
N LEU A 643 11.09 9.16 1.81
CA LEU A 643 11.74 9.73 2.99
C LEU A 643 12.90 8.85 3.50
N ARG A 644 12.74 7.52 3.45
CA ARG A 644 13.79 6.57 3.86
C ARG A 644 14.94 6.50 2.85
N GLU A 645 14.65 6.57 1.56
CA GLU A 645 15.65 6.59 0.49
C GLU A 645 16.58 7.81 0.64
N TYR A 646 16.00 8.99 0.77
CA TYR A 646 16.74 10.25 0.98
C TYR A 646 17.14 10.48 2.44
N LYS A 647 16.84 9.56 3.37
CA LYS A 647 17.23 9.60 4.79
C LYS A 647 16.67 10.79 5.58
N PHE A 648 15.52 11.31 5.21
CA PHE A 648 14.78 12.30 6.00
C PHE A 648 14.27 11.70 7.31
N ASN A 649 14.11 12.52 8.34
CA ASN A 649 13.59 12.11 9.64
C ASN A 649 12.06 12.22 9.74
N GLY A 650 11.39 12.79 8.75
CA GLY A 650 9.94 12.94 8.74
C GLY A 650 9.42 13.79 7.60
N LEU A 651 8.11 13.99 7.61
CA LEU A 651 7.34 14.79 6.67
C LEU A 651 6.68 15.96 7.39
N ASP A 652 6.71 17.12 6.76
CA ASP A 652 5.94 18.30 7.14
C ASP A 652 4.83 18.53 6.10
N VAL A 653 3.58 18.67 6.54
CA VAL A 653 2.42 18.83 5.65
C VAL A 653 1.94 20.28 5.70
N ASP A 654 2.15 21.00 4.63
CA ASP A 654 1.83 22.42 4.49
C ASP A 654 0.68 22.64 3.50
N TRP A 655 -0.54 22.26 3.90
CA TRP A 655 -1.75 22.47 3.10
C TRP A 655 -2.32 23.88 3.34
N GLU A 656 -2.12 24.78 2.40
CA GLU A 656 -2.60 26.15 2.47
C GLU A 656 -3.82 26.37 1.57
N TYR A 657 -5.07 26.27 2.04
CA TYR A 657 -5.55 25.78 3.33
C TYR A 657 -6.76 24.87 3.10
N PRO A 658 -7.01 23.87 3.94
CA PRO A 658 -8.26 23.13 3.91
C PRO A 658 -9.42 24.07 4.26
N ARG A 659 -10.56 23.91 3.58
CA ARG A 659 -11.76 24.78 3.78
C ARG A 659 -13.05 23.97 3.71
N GLY A 660 -13.90 24.13 4.72
CA GLY A 660 -15.18 23.44 4.80
C GLY A 660 -15.07 22.04 5.42
N ALA A 661 -16.22 21.38 5.59
CA ALA A 661 -16.31 20.12 6.30
C ALA A 661 -15.56 18.97 5.60
N ASP A 662 -15.64 18.94 4.26
CA ASP A 662 -15.02 17.86 3.47
C ASP A 662 -13.49 17.93 3.51
N ASP A 663 -12.89 19.13 3.29
CA ASP A 663 -11.44 19.31 3.38
C ASP A 663 -10.93 19.07 4.81
N ARG A 664 -11.70 19.47 5.85
CA ARG A 664 -11.39 19.25 7.26
C ARG A 664 -11.29 17.77 7.56
N ALA A 665 -12.29 16.99 7.15
CA ALA A 665 -12.29 15.52 7.33
C ALA A 665 -11.16 14.86 6.52
N ALA A 666 -10.93 15.32 5.30
CA ALA A 666 -9.86 14.83 4.43
C ALA A 666 -8.47 15.06 5.03
N TYR A 667 -8.25 16.25 5.62
CA TYR A 667 -6.98 16.59 6.28
C TYR A 667 -6.73 15.72 7.51
N VAL A 668 -7.74 15.54 8.36
CA VAL A 668 -7.67 14.61 9.51
C VAL A 668 -7.32 13.20 9.05
N ASN A 669 -8.00 12.68 8.01
CA ASN A 669 -7.74 11.34 7.49
C ASN A 669 -6.33 11.19 6.92
N LEU A 670 -5.84 12.18 6.18
CA LEU A 670 -4.46 12.17 5.65
C LEU A 670 -3.43 12.08 6.78
N LEU A 671 -3.55 12.92 7.81
CA LEU A 671 -2.64 12.93 8.95
C LEU A 671 -2.74 11.63 9.77
N LYS A 672 -3.94 11.10 9.94
CA LYS A 672 -4.17 9.80 10.61
C LYS A 672 -3.48 8.66 9.86
N GLU A 673 -3.70 8.54 8.55
CA GLU A 673 -3.11 7.46 7.75
C GLU A 673 -1.58 7.56 7.71
N LEU A 674 -1.01 8.77 7.57
CA LEU A 674 0.43 8.99 7.68
C LEU A 674 0.97 8.55 9.04
N ARG A 675 0.31 8.93 10.15
CA ARG A 675 0.73 8.54 11.51
C ARG A 675 0.71 7.02 11.70
N VAL A 676 -0.39 6.37 11.32
CA VAL A 676 -0.55 4.91 11.44
C VAL A 676 0.50 4.18 10.62
N ALA A 677 0.77 4.65 9.41
CA ALA A 677 1.79 4.07 8.54
C ALA A 677 3.21 4.27 9.09
N PHE A 678 3.55 5.46 9.60
CA PHE A 678 4.87 5.74 10.19
C PHE A 678 5.13 4.92 11.46
N GLU A 679 4.11 4.68 12.28
CA GLU A 679 4.21 3.80 13.45
C GLU A 679 4.34 2.33 13.07
N GLY A 680 3.57 1.90 12.07
CA GLY A 680 3.64 0.55 11.53
C GLY A 680 5.01 0.26 10.92
N GLU A 681 5.56 1.20 10.15
CA GLU A 681 6.90 1.12 9.57
C GLU A 681 7.97 1.01 10.65
N ALA A 682 7.95 1.89 11.64
CA ALA A 682 8.94 1.90 12.72
C ALA A 682 8.94 0.57 13.50
N LYS A 683 7.76 0.00 13.77
CA LYS A 683 7.63 -1.32 14.43
C LYS A 683 8.14 -2.47 13.55
N SER A 684 7.99 -2.35 12.22
CA SER A 684 8.38 -3.39 11.27
C SER A 684 9.86 -3.34 10.88
N SER A 685 10.42 -2.13 10.78
CA SER A 685 11.81 -1.89 10.35
C SER A 685 12.81 -1.80 11.50
N GLU A 686 12.31 -1.72 12.76
CA GLU A 686 13.10 -1.44 13.97
C GLU A 686 13.89 -0.12 13.89
N GLN A 687 13.43 0.82 13.02
CA GLN A 687 14.02 2.15 12.89
C GLN A 687 13.24 3.18 13.71
N PRO A 688 13.87 4.31 14.06
CA PRO A 688 13.15 5.43 14.69
C PRO A 688 11.97 5.86 13.80
N ARG A 689 10.79 6.07 14.41
CA ARG A 689 9.60 6.51 13.69
C ARG A 689 9.85 7.84 12.98
N LEU A 690 9.36 7.98 11.76
CA LEU A 690 9.33 9.24 11.04
C LEU A 690 8.47 10.26 11.78
N LEU A 691 8.95 11.49 11.90
CA LEU A 691 8.20 12.60 12.46
C LEU A 691 7.11 13.05 11.49
N LEU A 692 5.98 13.48 12.02
CA LEU A 692 4.89 14.09 11.27
C LEU A 692 4.58 15.45 11.84
N THR A 693 4.82 16.50 11.06
CA THR A 693 4.55 17.90 11.45
C THR A 693 3.66 18.56 10.40
N ALA A 694 3.14 19.72 10.71
CA ALA A 694 2.34 20.50 9.77
C ALA A 694 2.53 21.99 10.00
N ALA A 695 2.64 22.75 8.91
CA ALA A 695 2.47 24.21 8.93
C ALA A 695 0.97 24.53 8.89
N VAL A 696 0.55 25.48 9.72
CA VAL A 696 -0.87 25.80 9.93
C VAL A 696 -1.10 27.32 10.05
N PRO A 697 -2.29 27.83 9.66
CA PRO A 697 -2.54 29.27 9.60
C PRO A 697 -2.60 29.95 10.97
N ALA A 698 -2.28 31.24 10.99
CA ALA A 698 -2.55 32.14 12.11
C ALA A 698 -3.99 32.69 12.10
N SER A 699 -4.63 32.74 10.92
CA SER A 699 -5.98 33.32 10.78
C SER A 699 -7.03 32.49 11.51
N PHE A 700 -7.73 33.08 12.46
CA PHE A 700 -8.82 32.45 13.20
C PHE A 700 -9.97 31.96 12.30
N GLU A 701 -10.19 32.60 11.17
CA GLU A 701 -11.19 32.18 10.17
C GLU A 701 -10.77 30.92 9.46
N ALA A 702 -9.50 30.81 9.06
CA ALA A 702 -8.94 29.64 8.43
C ALA A 702 -8.93 28.46 9.41
N ILE A 703 -8.54 28.70 10.67
CA ILE A 703 -8.57 27.68 11.74
C ILE A 703 -9.99 27.12 11.88
N ALA A 704 -10.98 28.00 12.11
CA ALA A 704 -12.37 27.60 12.30
C ALA A 704 -12.97 26.89 11.06
N ALA A 705 -12.58 27.30 9.85
CA ALA A 705 -13.13 26.74 8.61
C ALA A 705 -12.55 25.38 8.25
N GLY A 706 -11.23 25.15 8.48
CA GLY A 706 -10.50 24.04 7.87
C GLY A 706 -9.91 23.03 8.83
N TYR A 707 -9.93 23.23 10.16
CA TYR A 707 -9.20 22.37 11.09
C TYR A 707 -10.08 21.76 12.16
N ASP A 708 -9.92 20.47 12.40
CA ASP A 708 -10.35 19.78 13.61
C ASP A 708 -9.13 19.69 14.54
N VAL A 709 -8.96 20.74 15.33
CA VAL A 709 -7.73 20.94 16.11
C VAL A 709 -7.47 19.80 17.11
N PRO A 710 -8.47 19.30 17.87
CA PRO A 710 -8.28 18.16 18.76
C PRO A 710 -7.87 16.88 18.03
N GLU A 711 -8.43 16.64 16.83
CA GLU A 711 -8.10 15.41 16.08
C GLU A 711 -6.71 15.49 15.47
N ILE A 712 -6.34 16.56 14.76
CA ILE A 712 -5.01 16.67 14.14
C ILE A 712 -3.90 16.67 15.20
N ALA A 713 -4.14 17.24 16.38
CA ALA A 713 -3.18 17.26 17.47
C ALA A 713 -2.82 15.87 17.99
N LYS A 714 -3.68 14.86 17.79
CA LYS A 714 -3.38 13.46 18.12
C LYS A 714 -2.30 12.87 17.21
N TYR A 715 -2.32 13.25 15.92
CA TYR A 715 -1.48 12.63 14.90
C TYR A 715 -0.16 13.37 14.68
N LEU A 716 -0.12 14.69 14.91
CA LEU A 716 1.07 15.52 14.72
C LEU A 716 2.02 15.42 15.91
N ASP A 717 3.32 15.37 15.65
CA ASP A 717 4.36 15.52 16.66
C ASP A 717 4.52 16.98 17.09
N PHE A 718 4.48 17.90 16.11
CA PHE A 718 4.55 19.35 16.29
C PHE A 718 3.65 20.04 15.29
N ILE A 719 3.19 21.24 15.67
CA ILE A 719 2.29 22.10 14.90
C ILE A 719 2.99 23.45 14.72
N ASN A 720 3.41 23.75 13.50
CA ASN A 720 4.12 24.97 13.13
C ASN A 720 3.10 26.06 12.80
N VAL A 721 2.82 26.99 13.72
CA VAL A 721 1.84 28.06 13.51
C VAL A 721 2.51 29.22 12.78
N MET A 722 2.02 29.58 11.61
CA MET A 722 2.54 30.66 10.76
C MET A 722 2.08 32.02 11.25
N THR A 723 2.58 32.47 12.39
CA THR A 723 2.24 33.77 13.07
C THR A 723 2.97 34.95 12.46
N TYR A 724 2.84 35.08 11.16
CA TYR A 724 3.37 36.17 10.34
C TYR A 724 2.45 36.39 9.14
N ASP A 725 2.78 37.34 8.28
CA ASP A 725 1.93 37.78 7.15
C ASP A 725 0.54 38.27 7.59
N PHE A 726 0.47 38.89 8.78
CA PHE A 726 -0.77 39.50 9.26
C PHE A 726 -1.19 40.69 8.41
N HIS A 727 -0.21 41.43 7.90
CA HIS A 727 -0.38 42.58 6.99
C HIS A 727 0.62 42.48 5.83
N GLY A 728 0.25 42.99 4.66
CA GLY A 728 1.10 42.97 3.47
C GLY A 728 0.56 43.75 2.29
N GLN A 729 1.23 43.62 1.16
CA GLN A 729 0.96 44.38 -0.09
C GLN A 729 -0.48 44.25 -0.64
N TRP A 730 -1.26 43.32 -0.15
CA TRP A 730 -2.68 43.14 -0.46
C TRP A 730 -3.59 44.17 0.21
N GLU A 731 -3.07 44.94 1.16
CA GLU A 731 -3.79 46.00 1.89
C GLU A 731 -3.49 47.38 1.33
N ARG A 732 -4.32 48.36 1.71
CA ARG A 732 -4.17 49.78 1.33
C ARG A 732 -3.73 50.66 2.49
N THR A 733 -3.30 50.05 3.56
CA THR A 733 -2.74 50.68 4.75
C THR A 733 -1.53 49.89 5.21
N VAL A 734 -0.53 50.58 5.74
CA VAL A 734 0.63 49.91 6.32
C VAL A 734 0.25 49.17 7.60
N GLY A 735 0.83 47.99 7.78
CA GLY A 735 0.64 47.14 8.95
C GLY A 735 1.86 46.28 9.20
N HIS A 736 2.07 45.90 10.45
CA HIS A 736 3.25 45.10 10.80
C HIS A 736 3.13 43.64 10.39
N ASN A 737 4.21 43.03 9.90
CA ASN A 737 4.28 41.62 9.45
C ASN A 737 3.85 40.62 10.54
N SER A 738 4.34 40.79 11.78
CA SER A 738 4.15 39.88 12.90
C SER A 738 4.08 40.60 14.25
N PRO A 739 3.01 41.40 14.52
CA PRO A 739 2.89 42.13 15.79
C PRO A 739 2.59 41.17 16.94
N LEU A 740 3.25 41.35 18.10
CA LEU A 740 3.02 40.50 19.26
C LEU A 740 1.62 40.75 19.86
N PHE A 741 1.24 41.98 20.06
CA PHE A 741 -0.02 42.43 20.65
C PHE A 741 -0.75 43.41 19.72
N PRO A 742 -2.06 43.61 19.88
CA PRO A 742 -2.81 44.56 19.07
C PRO A 742 -2.63 46.01 19.53
N LEU A 743 -2.82 46.97 18.60
CA LEU A 743 -3.02 48.37 18.96
C LEU A 743 -4.33 48.54 19.74
N GLU A 744 -4.34 49.45 20.73
CA GLU A 744 -5.55 49.81 21.46
C GLU A 744 -6.62 50.40 20.52
N SER A 745 -6.21 51.20 19.53
CA SER A 745 -7.03 51.83 18.51
C SER A 745 -7.57 50.85 17.44
N ALA A 746 -7.03 49.63 17.34
CA ALA A 746 -7.39 48.66 16.32
C ALA A 746 -8.85 48.19 16.42
N THR A 747 -9.47 47.89 15.29
CA THR A 747 -10.83 47.34 15.22
C THR A 747 -10.85 45.92 15.85
N SER A 748 -12.05 45.44 16.23
CA SER A 748 -12.21 44.12 16.80
C SER A 748 -11.68 42.99 15.88
N TYR A 749 -11.61 43.20 14.57
CA TYR A 749 -11.01 42.30 13.60
C TYR A 749 -9.48 42.33 13.65
N GLN A 750 -8.91 43.56 13.53
CA GLN A 750 -7.47 43.79 13.55
C GLN A 750 -6.81 43.34 14.87
N LYS A 751 -7.52 43.45 16.01
CA LYS A 751 -7.06 42.89 17.30
C LYS A 751 -6.82 41.41 17.32
N LYS A 752 -7.28 40.65 16.28
CA LYS A 752 -7.05 39.25 16.12
C LYS A 752 -5.86 38.89 15.20
N LEU A 753 -5.28 39.90 14.55
CA LEU A 753 -4.14 39.75 13.64
C LEU A 753 -2.82 39.93 14.40
N THR A 754 -2.58 39.08 15.40
CA THR A 754 -1.39 39.16 16.26
C THR A 754 -0.90 37.78 16.64
N VAL A 755 0.36 37.68 17.01
CA VAL A 755 0.99 36.44 17.49
C VAL A 755 0.26 35.90 18.72
N ASP A 756 0.00 36.70 19.71
CA ASP A 756 -0.67 36.32 20.96
C ASP A 756 -2.07 35.76 20.71
N TYR A 757 -2.89 36.48 19.94
CA TYR A 757 -4.26 36.02 19.66
C TYR A 757 -4.27 34.69 18.90
N SER A 758 -3.46 34.59 17.86
CA SER A 758 -3.40 33.36 17.02
C SER A 758 -2.95 32.11 17.80
N ALA A 759 -1.90 32.28 18.61
CA ALA A 759 -1.42 31.16 19.44
C ALA A 759 -2.45 30.72 20.48
N ARG A 760 -3.12 31.68 21.13
CA ARG A 760 -4.19 31.40 22.10
C ARG A 760 -5.44 30.80 21.43
N GLU A 761 -5.76 31.16 20.20
CA GLU A 761 -6.90 30.59 19.47
C GLU A 761 -6.66 29.10 19.16
N TRP A 762 -5.44 28.71 18.76
CA TRP A 762 -5.06 27.31 18.62
C TRP A 762 -5.22 26.53 19.93
N VAL A 763 -4.74 27.08 21.06
CA VAL A 763 -4.90 26.47 22.39
C VAL A 763 -6.38 26.36 22.77
N LYS A 764 -7.14 27.40 22.58
CA LYS A 764 -8.59 27.44 22.89
C LYS A 764 -9.37 26.39 22.10
N GLN A 765 -8.96 26.12 20.87
CA GLN A 765 -9.57 25.07 20.05
C GLN A 765 -9.05 23.66 20.35
N GLY A 766 -8.10 23.48 21.27
CA GLY A 766 -7.69 22.20 21.81
C GLY A 766 -6.26 21.76 21.46
N ALA A 767 -5.44 22.60 20.85
CA ALA A 767 -4.04 22.29 20.61
C ALA A 767 -3.23 22.30 21.91
N PRO A 768 -2.44 21.24 22.22
CA PRO A 768 -1.53 21.25 23.35
C PRO A 768 -0.42 22.29 23.18
N LYS A 769 -0.21 23.15 24.17
CA LYS A 769 0.81 24.22 24.13
C LYS A 769 2.21 23.70 23.79
N GLU A 770 2.56 22.57 24.33
CA GLU A 770 3.86 21.93 24.12
C GLU A 770 4.09 21.44 22.69
N LYS A 771 3.04 21.24 21.89
CA LYS A 771 3.15 20.87 20.48
C LYS A 771 3.19 22.08 19.54
N LEU A 772 2.82 23.26 20.02
CA LEU A 772 2.80 24.48 19.20
C LEU A 772 4.20 25.08 19.08
N MET A 773 4.65 25.28 17.85
CA MET A 773 5.85 26.01 17.47
C MET A 773 5.41 27.34 16.89
N ILE A 774 5.75 28.43 17.58
CA ILE A 774 5.29 29.78 17.24
C ILE A 774 6.16 30.37 16.11
N GLY A 775 5.55 30.82 15.05
CA GLY A 775 6.22 31.31 13.85
C GLY A 775 6.94 32.64 14.08
N MET A 776 8.21 32.69 13.70
CA MET A 776 9.06 33.88 13.78
C MET A 776 9.61 34.19 12.40
N PRO A 777 9.23 35.28 11.78
CA PRO A 777 9.76 35.66 10.46
C PRO A 777 11.16 36.25 10.57
N THR A 778 12.01 35.95 9.61
CA THR A 778 13.31 36.61 9.39
C THR A 778 13.27 37.50 8.16
N TYR A 779 12.09 38.08 7.90
CA TYR A 779 11.78 39.00 6.80
C TYR A 779 10.74 39.99 7.24
N GLY A 780 10.62 41.10 6.50
CA GLY A 780 9.62 42.11 6.72
C GLY A 780 8.66 42.29 5.55
N ARG A 781 7.49 42.87 5.83
CA ARG A 781 6.54 43.30 4.81
C ARG A 781 6.69 44.78 4.59
N SER A 782 6.91 45.17 3.32
CA SER A 782 7.15 46.59 2.94
C SER A 782 5.99 47.14 2.13
N PHE A 783 5.82 48.47 2.24
CA PHE A 783 4.74 49.21 1.60
C PHE A 783 5.26 50.49 0.98
N GLU A 784 4.55 50.98 -0.04
CA GLU A 784 4.75 52.30 -0.63
C GLU A 784 3.71 53.27 -0.06
N LEU A 785 4.15 54.28 0.71
CA LEU A 785 3.29 55.25 1.33
C LEU A 785 2.68 56.18 0.28
N VAL A 786 1.38 56.47 0.41
CA VAL A 786 0.68 57.48 -0.42
C VAL A 786 1.10 58.89 -0.02
N ASN A 787 1.35 59.11 1.27
CA ASN A 787 1.77 60.39 1.83
C ASN A 787 2.95 60.19 2.77
N THR A 788 4.10 60.70 2.40
CA THR A 788 5.38 60.53 3.15
C THR A 788 5.40 61.26 4.52
N THR A 789 4.38 62.08 4.84
CA THR A 789 4.22 62.70 6.16
C THR A 789 3.33 61.87 7.10
N GLN A 790 2.73 60.79 6.62
CA GLN A 790 1.89 59.87 7.38
C GLN A 790 2.55 58.50 7.32
N PHE A 791 3.19 58.11 8.39
CA PHE A 791 4.00 56.88 8.46
C PHE A 791 3.61 55.95 9.63
N ASP A 792 2.69 56.36 10.49
CA ASP A 792 2.21 55.56 11.59
C ASP A 792 1.48 54.28 11.06
N ILE A 793 1.43 53.25 11.86
CA ILE A 793 0.70 52.01 11.51
C ILE A 793 -0.76 52.38 11.21
N GLY A 794 -1.26 51.90 10.06
CA GLY A 794 -2.55 52.28 9.50
C GLY A 794 -2.48 53.48 8.50
N ALA A 795 -1.31 54.08 8.25
CA ALA A 795 -1.15 55.09 7.22
C ALA A 795 -1.49 54.56 5.82
N PRO A 796 -2.07 55.40 4.92
CA PRO A 796 -2.43 54.95 3.57
C PRO A 796 -1.23 54.50 2.72
N ALA A 797 -1.35 53.32 2.09
CA ALA A 797 -0.38 52.76 1.19
C ALA A 797 -0.94 52.55 -0.23
N SER A 798 -0.09 52.73 -1.25
CA SER A 798 -0.43 52.48 -2.65
C SER A 798 -0.36 51.01 -3.00
N GLY A 799 0.43 50.23 -2.26
CA GLY A 799 0.68 48.80 -2.42
C GLY A 799 1.96 48.35 -1.75
N GLY A 800 2.56 47.26 -2.26
CA GLY A 800 3.86 46.82 -1.77
C GLY A 800 4.99 47.77 -2.07
N GLY A 801 5.97 47.84 -1.18
CA GLY A 801 7.21 48.54 -1.37
C GLY A 801 8.04 48.03 -2.52
N LYS A 802 9.12 48.76 -2.84
CA LYS A 802 10.02 48.37 -3.94
C LYS A 802 10.60 46.94 -3.73
N PRO A 803 10.76 46.19 -4.82
CA PRO A 803 11.39 44.85 -4.74
C PRO A 803 12.77 44.91 -4.09
N GLY A 804 13.04 44.00 -3.17
CA GLY A 804 14.36 43.80 -2.58
C GLY A 804 15.43 43.46 -3.64
N LYS A 805 16.65 43.80 -3.38
CA LYS A 805 17.81 43.62 -4.27
C LYS A 805 18.07 42.13 -4.56
N TYR A 806 17.84 41.27 -3.59
CA TYR A 806 18.12 39.82 -3.65
C TYR A 806 16.86 38.98 -3.69
N THR A 807 15.83 39.36 -2.97
CA THR A 807 14.53 38.68 -2.96
C THR A 807 13.72 38.96 -4.21
N SER A 808 13.89 40.16 -4.81
CA SER A 808 13.26 40.58 -6.07
C SER A 808 11.73 40.54 -6.06
N GLU A 809 11.12 40.60 -4.87
CA GLU A 809 9.67 40.61 -4.67
C GLU A 809 9.21 41.95 -4.07
N ALA A 810 8.20 42.57 -4.72
CA ALA A 810 7.62 43.82 -4.19
C ALA A 810 6.83 43.53 -2.91
N GLY A 811 6.97 44.39 -1.93
CA GLY A 811 6.27 44.25 -0.63
C GLY A 811 6.90 43.24 0.32
N PHE A 812 8.15 42.79 0.02
CA PHE A 812 8.84 41.78 0.79
C PHE A 812 10.34 42.05 0.84
N MET A 813 10.95 41.98 2.03
CA MET A 813 12.38 42.17 2.23
C MET A 813 12.92 41.15 3.23
N SER A 814 14.01 40.43 2.89
CA SER A 814 14.77 39.61 3.85
C SER A 814 15.42 40.51 4.91
N PHE A 815 15.77 39.94 6.06
CA PHE A 815 16.37 40.77 7.14
C PHE A 815 17.68 41.39 6.71
N TYR A 816 18.53 40.72 5.95
CA TYR A 816 19.76 41.36 5.45
C TYR A 816 19.51 42.53 4.44
N GLU A 817 18.39 42.51 3.71
CA GLU A 817 17.98 43.67 2.88
C GLU A 817 17.44 44.79 3.73
N ILE A 818 16.74 44.47 4.81
CA ILE A 818 16.29 45.45 5.80
C ILE A 818 17.49 46.13 6.45
N CYS A 819 18.55 45.35 6.77
CA CYS A 819 19.80 45.94 7.27
C CYS A 819 20.46 46.92 6.26
N GLU A 820 20.50 46.54 4.95
CA GLU A 820 20.98 47.47 3.91
C GLU A 820 20.10 48.73 3.90
N PHE A 821 18.77 48.58 3.95
CA PHE A 821 17.82 49.74 4.02
C PHE A 821 18.04 50.60 5.25
N LEU A 822 18.24 50.03 6.43
CA LEU A 822 18.48 50.78 7.68
C LEU A 822 19.79 51.58 7.67
N HIS A 823 20.73 51.23 6.78
CA HIS A 823 21.97 52.00 6.61
C HIS A 823 21.87 53.11 5.55
N GLU A 824 20.73 53.25 4.85
CA GLU A 824 20.51 54.36 3.93
C GLU A 824 20.38 55.70 4.66
N ASP A 825 20.71 56.78 3.98
CA ASP A 825 20.56 58.16 4.52
C ASP A 825 19.07 58.47 4.79
N ASN A 826 18.76 59.08 5.92
CA ASN A 826 17.45 59.56 6.33
C ASN A 826 16.40 58.46 6.64
N VAL A 827 16.78 57.23 6.86
CA VAL A 827 15.89 56.21 7.38
C VAL A 827 15.54 56.50 8.85
N THR A 828 14.27 56.42 9.15
CA THR A 828 13.75 56.56 10.51
C THR A 828 13.30 55.22 11.02
N LEU A 829 13.89 54.73 12.12
CA LEU A 829 13.48 53.52 12.83
C LEU A 829 12.58 53.90 14.01
N VAL A 830 11.42 53.30 14.09
CA VAL A 830 10.42 53.52 15.13
C VAL A 830 10.12 52.22 15.86
N TRP A 831 10.02 52.28 17.19
CA TRP A 831 9.56 51.15 18.01
C TRP A 831 8.09 51.41 18.39
N ASP A 832 7.21 50.44 18.05
CA ASP A 832 5.83 50.45 18.52
C ASP A 832 5.72 49.76 19.88
N ASN A 833 5.31 50.55 20.91
CA ASN A 833 5.24 50.05 22.29
C ASN A 833 4.00 49.16 22.55
N GLU A 834 2.92 49.31 21.80
CA GLU A 834 1.72 48.48 21.94
C GLU A 834 1.94 47.11 21.27
N GLN A 835 2.41 47.13 20.04
CA GLN A 835 2.65 45.89 19.27
C GLN A 835 3.96 45.19 19.64
N GLN A 836 4.89 45.85 20.35
CA GLN A 836 6.21 45.38 20.76
C GLN A 836 7.12 44.96 19.58
N VAL A 837 7.09 45.74 18.51
CA VAL A 837 7.84 45.49 17.27
C VAL A 837 8.33 46.82 16.63
N PRO A 838 9.43 46.78 15.83
CA PRO A 838 9.91 47.91 15.09
C PRO A 838 9.32 48.02 13.68
N PHE A 839 9.24 49.23 13.17
CA PHE A 839 9.11 49.52 11.75
C PHE A 839 10.07 50.62 11.34
N ALA A 840 10.40 50.70 10.08
CA ALA A 840 11.25 51.76 9.54
C ALA A 840 10.66 52.30 8.26
N TYR A 841 10.96 53.60 8.02
CA TYR A 841 10.54 54.26 6.80
C TYR A 841 11.59 55.23 6.26
N ASN A 842 11.59 55.41 4.94
CA ASN A 842 12.41 56.40 4.21
C ASN A 842 11.63 56.87 2.99
N ASN A 843 11.29 58.19 2.96
CA ASN A 843 10.44 58.76 1.92
C ASN A 843 9.11 57.98 1.78
N ASP A 844 8.90 57.34 0.61
CA ASP A 844 7.72 56.57 0.29
C ASP A 844 7.81 55.08 0.69
N GLN A 845 8.96 54.62 1.18
CA GLN A 845 9.16 53.23 1.59
C GLN A 845 8.97 53.03 3.09
N TRP A 846 8.18 52.08 3.46
CA TRP A 846 7.88 51.66 4.83
C TRP A 846 8.06 50.14 4.96
N VAL A 847 8.64 49.68 6.06
CA VAL A 847 8.80 48.25 6.34
C VAL A 847 8.55 47.93 7.80
N GLY A 848 7.65 46.96 8.08
CA GLY A 848 7.46 46.37 9.41
C GLY A 848 8.17 45.00 9.46
N PHE A 849 8.99 44.82 10.48
CA PHE A 849 9.89 43.66 10.60
C PHE A 849 10.18 43.30 12.05
N ASP A 850 10.79 42.15 12.30
CA ASP A 850 11.32 41.79 13.61
C ASP A 850 12.83 42.04 13.71
N ASP A 851 13.27 42.62 14.84
CA ASP A 851 14.67 42.74 15.21
C ASP A 851 15.02 41.86 16.45
N GLU A 852 16.26 41.95 16.91
CA GLU A 852 16.69 41.20 18.11
C GLU A 852 15.87 41.55 19.36
N ARG A 853 15.43 42.85 19.49
CA ARG A 853 14.65 43.31 20.64
C ARG A 853 13.24 42.74 20.62
N SER A 854 12.55 42.81 19.50
CA SER A 854 11.19 42.29 19.36
C SER A 854 11.16 40.78 19.55
N LEU A 855 12.14 40.06 18.99
CA LEU A 855 12.25 38.60 19.16
C LEU A 855 12.57 38.19 20.60
N LYS A 856 13.43 38.90 21.32
CA LYS A 856 13.64 38.68 22.76
C LYS A 856 12.36 38.88 23.56
N THR A 857 11.56 39.89 23.22
CA THR A 857 10.25 40.12 23.84
C THR A 857 9.28 38.96 23.54
N LYS A 858 9.22 38.51 22.29
CA LYS A 858 8.41 37.33 21.88
C LYS A 858 8.87 36.07 22.60
N MET A 859 10.19 35.88 22.81
CA MET A 859 10.70 34.73 23.56
C MET A 859 10.33 34.78 25.05
N ALA A 860 10.34 35.98 25.67
CA ALA A 860 9.90 36.14 27.05
C ALA A 860 8.42 35.76 27.20
N TRP A 861 7.56 36.30 26.32
CA TRP A 861 6.14 35.95 26.24
C TRP A 861 5.92 34.43 26.01
N LEU A 862 6.63 33.82 25.06
CA LEU A 862 6.54 32.40 24.76
C LEU A 862 6.84 31.52 25.98
N LYS A 863 7.88 31.90 26.75
CA LYS A 863 8.27 31.16 27.98
C LYS A 863 7.21 31.31 29.08
N GLU A 864 6.61 32.49 29.23
CA GLU A 864 5.54 32.77 30.19
C GLU A 864 4.28 31.97 29.85
N GLU A 865 3.92 31.91 28.58
CA GLU A 865 2.78 31.14 28.09
C GLU A 865 3.00 29.62 28.12
N GLY A 866 4.23 29.17 28.10
CA GLY A 866 4.57 27.75 28.18
C GLY A 866 4.51 26.98 26.84
N PHE A 867 4.73 27.65 25.71
CA PHE A 867 4.72 27.01 24.38
C PHE A 867 5.92 26.11 24.14
N GLY A 868 5.77 25.18 23.18
CA GLY A 868 6.72 24.10 22.89
C GLY A 868 8.01 24.54 22.22
N GLY A 869 8.03 25.70 21.58
CA GLY A 869 9.20 26.25 20.89
C GLY A 869 8.82 27.21 19.76
N ILE A 870 9.73 27.36 18.81
CA ILE A 870 9.61 28.30 17.69
C ILE A 870 9.75 27.60 16.34
N MET A 871 9.14 28.19 15.34
CA MET A 871 9.34 27.90 13.92
C MET A 871 9.81 29.16 13.22
N ILE A 872 10.82 29.07 12.38
CA ILE A 872 11.47 30.17 11.69
C ILE A 872 11.24 30.07 10.20
N TRP A 873 10.58 31.06 9.63
CA TRP A 873 10.45 31.26 8.18
C TRP A 873 11.26 32.45 7.74
N SER A 874 12.42 32.28 7.14
CA SER A 874 13.21 31.05 6.93
C SER A 874 14.69 31.32 7.26
N ILE A 875 15.48 30.31 7.52
CA ILE A 875 16.90 30.46 7.89
C ILE A 875 17.73 31.19 6.84
N ASP A 876 17.33 31.13 5.58
CA ASP A 876 17.99 31.76 4.44
C ASP A 876 17.66 33.25 4.27
N MET A 877 16.82 33.81 5.14
CA MET A 877 16.46 35.22 5.15
C MET A 877 17.00 36.01 6.35
N ASP A 878 17.53 35.34 7.39
CA ASP A 878 18.34 35.99 8.43
C ASP A 878 19.70 36.39 7.85
N ASP A 879 20.41 37.32 8.51
CA ASP A 879 21.76 37.71 8.05
C ASP A 879 22.81 36.59 8.27
N PHE A 880 22.79 35.61 7.39
CA PHE A 880 23.70 34.45 7.42
C PHE A 880 25.15 34.79 7.05
N ARG A 881 25.41 36.03 6.58
CA ARG A 881 26.73 36.53 6.21
C ARG A 881 27.36 37.45 7.26
N GLY A 882 26.55 38.06 8.14
CA GLY A 882 26.98 39.07 9.09
C GLY A 882 27.13 40.44 8.45
N SER A 883 26.37 40.71 7.38
CA SER A 883 26.40 41.99 6.63
C SER A 883 25.75 43.13 7.37
N CYS A 884 24.91 42.84 8.38
CA CYS A 884 24.32 43.84 9.29
C CYS A 884 25.31 44.44 10.33
N GLY A 885 26.61 44.18 10.19
CA GLY A 885 27.65 44.72 11.10
C GLY A 885 27.87 43.93 12.38
N GLY A 886 27.32 42.74 12.48
CA GLY A 886 27.37 41.90 13.68
C GLY A 886 27.76 40.45 13.40
N SER A 887 27.22 39.58 14.23
CA SER A 887 27.40 38.12 14.09
C SER A 887 26.47 37.58 12.99
N LYS A 888 26.84 36.41 12.40
CA LYS A 888 25.94 35.65 11.50
C LYS A 888 24.70 35.21 12.23
N TYR A 889 23.56 35.26 11.57
CA TYR A 889 22.25 34.85 12.10
C TYR A 889 21.85 35.59 13.39
N PRO A 890 21.82 36.90 13.41
CA PRO A 890 21.58 37.68 14.63
C PRO A 890 20.19 37.37 15.22
N LEU A 891 19.17 37.23 14.39
CA LEU A 891 17.80 36.99 14.85
C LEU A 891 17.66 35.61 15.47
N ILE A 892 18.16 34.57 14.79
CA ILE A 892 18.07 33.20 15.26
C ILE A 892 18.92 33.01 16.54
N ASN A 893 20.10 33.62 16.60
CA ASN A 893 20.94 33.58 17.81
C ASN A 893 20.29 34.27 19.00
N ALA A 894 19.64 35.41 18.80
CA ALA A 894 18.92 36.12 19.85
C ALA A 894 17.80 35.24 20.43
N MET A 895 16.99 34.58 19.58
CA MET A 895 15.94 33.68 20.02
C MET A 895 16.50 32.46 20.78
N ARG A 896 17.56 31.86 20.30
CA ARG A 896 18.18 30.69 20.97
C ARG A 896 18.76 31.04 22.34
N GLN A 897 19.44 32.19 22.47
CA GLN A 897 19.99 32.65 23.74
C GLN A 897 18.89 32.83 24.78
N GLU A 898 17.74 33.41 24.37
CA GLU A 898 16.61 33.59 25.27
C GLU A 898 15.93 32.26 25.65
N LEU A 899 15.93 31.28 24.78
CA LEU A 899 15.40 29.96 25.09
C LEU A 899 16.34 29.07 25.92
N GLU A 900 17.60 29.50 26.15
CA GLU A 900 18.55 28.74 26.94
C GLU A 900 18.05 28.55 28.40
N GLY A 901 18.05 27.30 28.85
CA GLY A 901 17.55 26.96 30.19
C GLY A 901 16.03 26.84 30.32
N TYR A 902 15.25 27.26 29.35
CA TYR A 902 13.80 27.06 29.31
C TYR A 902 13.47 25.55 29.22
N LYS A 903 12.44 25.13 29.98
CA LYS A 903 11.93 23.75 30.02
C LYS A 903 10.45 23.72 29.74
N VAL A 904 10.07 23.12 28.65
CA VAL A 904 8.67 22.91 28.25
C VAL A 904 8.06 21.86 29.16
N LYS A 905 6.93 22.18 29.81
CA LYS A 905 6.14 21.20 30.56
C LYS A 905 5.34 20.37 29.57
N LEU A 906 5.30 19.06 29.76
CA LEU A 906 4.50 18.15 28.94
C LEU A 906 3.23 17.84 29.74
N GLU A 907 2.10 18.37 29.31
CA GLU A 907 0.79 18.19 29.95
C GLU A 907 -0.11 17.23 29.16
N TYR A 908 0.18 17.06 27.87
CA TYR A 908 -0.57 16.15 27.00
C TYR A 908 -0.06 14.71 27.19
N GLU A 909 -0.89 13.86 27.79
CA GLU A 909 -0.70 12.42 27.81
C GLU A 909 -1.38 11.81 26.58
N GLY A 910 -0.83 12.07 25.39
CA GLY A 910 -1.31 11.46 24.15
C GLY A 910 -0.88 10.00 24.06
N PRO A 911 -1.54 9.17 23.24
CA PRO A 911 -1.29 7.74 23.13
C PRO A 911 0.09 7.37 22.56
N TYR A 912 0.98 8.32 22.27
CA TYR A 912 2.16 8.10 21.42
C TYR A 912 3.52 8.45 21.99
N GLU A 913 3.69 8.58 23.30
CA GLU A 913 5.02 8.49 23.91
C GLU A 913 5.39 7.02 24.20
N THR A 914 5.66 6.24 23.18
CA THR A 914 6.38 4.99 23.35
C THR A 914 7.87 5.25 23.36
N SER A 915 8.41 5.59 24.52
CA SER A 915 9.78 5.21 24.85
C SER A 915 9.88 3.69 24.71
N VAL A 916 10.83 3.22 23.91
CA VAL A 916 11.25 1.82 23.92
C VAL A 916 11.75 1.51 25.33
N SER A 917 10.89 0.97 26.17
CA SER A 917 11.24 0.27 27.40
C SER A 917 10.44 -1.02 27.47
N SER A 918 11.20 -2.10 27.36
CA SER A 918 10.75 -3.46 27.61
C SER A 918 9.90 -3.57 28.88
N GLY A 919 8.67 -4.06 28.70
CA GLY A 919 7.91 -4.93 29.55
C GLY A 919 7.76 -4.63 31.00
N GLN A 920 6.56 -4.36 31.40
CA GLN A 920 5.86 -5.15 32.45
C GLN A 920 4.38 -4.74 32.37
N TYR A 921 3.54 -5.68 31.98
CA TYR A 921 2.11 -5.59 32.15
C TYR A 921 1.80 -5.46 33.62
N THR A 922 1.24 -4.34 34.06
CA THR A 922 0.50 -4.25 35.31
C THR A 922 -0.96 -4.55 34.96
N THR A 923 -1.48 -5.56 35.59
CA THR A 923 -2.87 -5.96 35.54
C THR A 923 -3.78 -4.78 35.92
N LYS A 924 -4.52 -4.25 34.94
CA LYS A 924 -5.70 -3.42 35.20
C LYS A 924 -6.83 -4.29 35.74
N ASP A 925 -7.71 -3.66 36.51
CA ASP A 925 -8.90 -4.28 37.09
C ASP A 925 -9.67 -5.07 36.03
N PRO A 926 -9.95 -6.36 36.23
CA PRO A 926 -10.68 -7.18 35.25
C PRO A 926 -12.13 -6.75 35.00
N ASN A 927 -12.60 -5.68 35.63
CA ASN A 927 -13.96 -5.18 35.54
C ASN A 927 -14.16 -3.91 34.69
N GLU A 928 -13.07 -3.29 34.20
CA GLU A 928 -13.17 -2.08 33.38
C GLU A 928 -13.20 -2.43 31.88
N ILE A 929 -14.34 -2.18 31.24
CA ILE A 929 -14.49 -2.32 29.78
C ILE A 929 -13.84 -1.09 29.13
N THR A 930 -12.72 -1.30 28.46
CA THR A 930 -12.08 -0.31 27.57
C THR A 930 -12.43 -0.65 26.12
N CYS A 931 -12.96 0.33 25.37
CA CYS A 931 -13.11 0.23 23.94
C CYS A 931 -11.75 0.52 23.31
N ASP A 932 -11.06 -0.51 22.85
CA ASP A 932 -9.77 -0.37 22.17
C ASP A 932 -9.99 -0.16 20.68
N GLU A 933 -9.29 0.84 20.11
CA GLU A 933 -9.21 1.04 18.66
C GLU A 933 -8.52 -0.16 18.00
N GLN A 934 -9.26 -1.15 17.60
CA GLN A 934 -8.82 -2.13 16.61
C GLN A 934 -9.83 -2.21 15.48
N ASP A 935 -9.44 -1.60 14.34
CA ASP A 935 -9.96 -1.93 13.01
C ASP A 935 -11.41 -1.54 12.67
N GLY A 936 -11.95 -0.43 13.16
CA GLY A 936 -13.25 0.06 12.69
C GLY A 936 -14.41 -0.93 12.85
N HIS A 937 -14.24 -1.99 13.62
CA HIS A 937 -15.25 -2.97 13.94
C HIS A 937 -16.00 -2.57 15.21
N ILE A 938 -17.31 -2.62 15.14
CA ILE A 938 -18.17 -2.53 16.31
C ILE A 938 -17.92 -3.78 17.15
N SER A 939 -17.45 -3.63 18.38
CA SER A 939 -17.37 -4.72 19.35
C SER A 939 -18.47 -4.60 20.40
N TYR A 940 -18.94 -5.73 20.93
CA TYR A 940 -19.99 -5.79 21.90
C TYR A 940 -19.49 -6.45 23.18
N HIS A 941 -19.82 -5.88 24.35
CA HIS A 941 -19.37 -6.37 25.64
C HIS A 941 -20.56 -6.42 26.62
N PRO A 942 -20.69 -7.49 27.42
CA PRO A 942 -21.77 -7.58 28.38
C PRO A 942 -21.62 -6.54 29.52
N ASP A 943 -22.77 -5.97 29.96
CA ASP A 943 -22.77 -5.28 31.25
C ASP A 943 -22.83 -6.31 32.37
N LYS A 944 -21.78 -6.38 33.16
CA LYS A 944 -21.65 -7.36 34.25
C LYS A 944 -22.59 -7.10 35.41
N SER A 945 -23.22 -5.92 35.46
CA SER A 945 -24.17 -5.52 36.51
C SER A 945 -25.64 -5.64 36.11
N ASP A 946 -25.92 -5.62 34.79
CA ASP A 946 -27.28 -5.71 34.25
C ASP A 946 -27.34 -6.51 32.95
N CYS A 947 -27.78 -7.74 32.98
CA CYS A 947 -27.95 -8.62 31.83
C CYS A 947 -28.82 -8.06 30.67
N LYS A 948 -29.63 -7.04 30.91
CA LYS A 948 -30.45 -6.37 29.87
C LYS A 948 -29.72 -5.26 29.16
N MET A 949 -28.49 -4.98 29.59
CA MET A 949 -27.66 -3.93 29.05
C MET A 949 -26.37 -4.52 28.49
N TYR A 950 -25.83 -3.87 27.48
CA TYR A 950 -24.51 -4.19 26.91
C TYR A 950 -23.81 -2.93 26.45
N TYR A 951 -22.51 -3.00 26.31
CA TYR A 951 -21.70 -1.93 25.74
C TYR A 951 -21.38 -2.26 24.29
N MET A 952 -21.68 -1.31 23.40
CA MET A 952 -21.25 -1.32 22.00
C MET A 952 -20.10 -0.34 21.87
N CYS A 953 -18.95 -0.81 21.43
CA CYS A 953 -17.78 -0.01 21.14
C CYS A 953 -17.69 0.25 19.64
N GLU A 954 -17.74 1.51 19.23
CA GLU A 954 -17.51 1.98 17.87
C GLU A 954 -16.21 2.81 17.90
N GLY A 955 -15.06 2.20 17.62
CA GLY A 955 -13.77 2.78 17.92
C GLY A 955 -13.62 3.05 19.42
N GLU A 956 -13.15 4.23 19.82
CA GLU A 956 -13.06 4.63 21.24
C GLU A 956 -14.40 5.02 21.88
N ARG A 957 -15.50 5.08 21.11
CA ARG A 957 -16.80 5.48 21.61
C ARG A 957 -17.53 4.30 22.24
N LYS A 958 -17.84 4.43 23.52
CA LYS A 958 -18.59 3.45 24.31
C LYS A 958 -20.06 3.85 24.39
N HIS A 959 -20.92 3.03 23.82
CA HIS A 959 -22.37 3.20 23.90
C HIS A 959 -22.95 2.16 24.84
N HIS A 960 -23.70 2.58 25.88
CA HIS A 960 -24.40 1.70 26.77
C HIS A 960 -25.84 1.48 26.25
N MET A 961 -26.13 0.27 25.77
CA MET A 961 -27.32 -0.06 24.99
C MET A 961 -28.21 -1.05 25.73
N PRO A 962 -29.54 -0.87 25.70
CA PRO A 962 -30.48 -1.85 26.25
C PRO A 962 -30.82 -2.93 25.21
N CYS A 963 -30.93 -4.18 25.65
CA CYS A 963 -31.59 -5.21 24.85
C CYS A 963 -33.08 -4.94 24.70
N PRO A 964 -33.73 -5.36 23.58
CA PRO A 964 -35.17 -5.32 23.44
C PRO A 964 -35.91 -6.00 24.61
N ALA A 965 -37.15 -5.60 24.84
CA ALA A 965 -37.96 -6.07 25.97
C ALA A 965 -37.96 -7.61 26.07
N ASN A 966 -37.62 -8.13 27.25
CA ASN A 966 -37.53 -9.55 27.62
C ASN A 966 -36.31 -10.32 27.08
N LEU A 967 -35.36 -9.65 26.43
CA LEU A 967 -34.10 -10.26 26.04
C LEU A 967 -32.96 -9.80 26.95
N VAL A 968 -31.90 -10.60 27.03
CA VAL A 968 -30.64 -10.34 27.73
C VAL A 968 -29.47 -10.47 26.74
N PHE A 969 -28.36 -9.82 27.01
CA PHE A 969 -27.23 -9.86 26.10
C PHE A 969 -26.47 -11.19 26.20
N ASN A 970 -26.33 -11.89 25.08
CA ASN A 970 -25.56 -13.13 24.95
C ASN A 970 -24.13 -12.79 24.46
N PRO A 971 -23.13 -12.85 25.37
CA PRO A 971 -21.75 -12.49 25.00
C PRO A 971 -21.08 -13.49 24.07
N ASP A 972 -21.55 -14.74 24.01
CA ASP A 972 -20.96 -15.78 23.14
C ASP A 972 -21.37 -15.60 21.67
N GLN A 973 -22.51 -14.97 21.45
CA GLN A 973 -23.06 -14.72 20.11
C GLN A 973 -23.11 -13.24 19.73
N ASN A 974 -22.81 -12.32 20.65
CA ASN A 974 -22.86 -10.87 20.48
C ASN A 974 -24.23 -10.35 20.02
N VAL A 975 -25.29 -10.94 20.52
CA VAL A 975 -26.68 -10.57 20.24
C VAL A 975 -27.52 -10.55 21.51
N CYS A 976 -28.69 -9.89 21.48
CA CYS A 976 -29.68 -10.03 22.52
C CYS A 976 -30.49 -11.31 22.29
N ASP A 977 -30.55 -12.19 23.28
CA ASP A 977 -31.17 -13.51 23.22
C ASP A 977 -32.09 -13.74 24.43
N TRP A 978 -32.84 -14.82 24.41
CA TRP A 978 -33.72 -15.19 25.53
C TRP A 978 -32.90 -15.57 26.79
N PRO A 979 -33.35 -15.21 28.00
CA PRO A 979 -32.60 -15.48 29.24
C PRO A 979 -32.23 -16.95 29.45
N GLU A 980 -33.04 -17.88 28.96
CA GLU A 980 -32.79 -19.32 29.03
C GLU A 980 -31.62 -19.80 28.15
N ASN A 981 -31.19 -19.00 27.15
CA ASN A 981 -30.08 -19.30 26.26
C ASN A 981 -28.75 -18.69 26.74
N VAL A 982 -28.77 -17.91 27.84
CA VAL A 982 -27.59 -17.21 28.37
C VAL A 982 -27.30 -17.69 29.80
N GLU A 983 -26.31 -18.58 29.95
CA GLU A 983 -26.03 -19.25 31.23
C GLU A 983 -25.72 -18.26 32.36
N SER A 984 -25.05 -17.17 32.09
CA SER A 984 -24.72 -16.09 33.03
C SER A 984 -25.94 -15.24 33.48
N CYS A 985 -27.06 -15.31 32.77
CA CYS A 985 -28.27 -14.50 32.98
C CYS A 985 -29.52 -15.35 33.26
N SER A 986 -29.37 -16.66 33.50
CA SER A 986 -30.47 -17.62 33.73
C SER A 986 -31.30 -17.35 34.97
N GLN A 987 -30.92 -16.43 35.84
CA GLN A 987 -31.69 -15.99 37.02
C GLN A 987 -32.70 -14.83 36.73
N PHE A 988 -32.71 -14.29 35.51
CA PHE A 988 -33.61 -13.23 35.09
C PHE A 988 -34.93 -13.82 34.61
N THR A 989 -35.94 -13.87 35.49
CA THR A 989 -37.30 -14.20 35.12
C THR A 989 -38.00 -13.00 34.48
N PRO A 990 -38.58 -13.13 33.26
CA PRO A 990 -39.42 -12.08 32.67
C PRO A 990 -40.63 -11.79 33.55
N ALA A 991 -40.98 -10.52 33.73
CA ALA A 991 -42.25 -10.18 34.38
C ALA A 991 -43.41 -10.72 33.52
N PRO A 992 -44.47 -11.33 34.15
CA PRO A 992 -45.56 -11.89 33.41
C PRO A 992 -46.28 -10.80 32.61
N PRO A 993 -46.81 -11.09 31.40
CA PRO A 993 -47.49 -10.10 30.58
C PRO A 993 -48.70 -9.58 31.29
N ALA A 994 -48.85 -8.25 31.38
CA ALA A 994 -50.02 -7.60 31.91
C ALA A 994 -51.24 -7.99 31.05
N SER A 995 -52.16 -8.67 31.68
CA SER A 995 -53.45 -9.06 31.09
C SER A 995 -54.21 -7.84 30.57
N ARG A 996 -54.45 -7.81 29.27
CA ARG A 996 -55.61 -7.17 28.66
C ARG A 996 -56.21 -8.06 27.59
#